data_abdfe355932709888d9d8fc52cbd3222
#
_entry.id   abdfe355932709888d9d8fc52cbd3222
#
_cell.length_a   1.000
_cell.length_b   1.000
_cell.length_c   1.000
_cell.angle_alpha   90.00
_cell.angle_beta   90.00
_cell.angle_gamma   90.00
#
_symmetry.space_group_name_H-M   'P 1'
#
loop_
_entity.id
_entity.type
_entity.pdbx_description
1 polymer ?
#
loop_
_entity_poly.entity_id
_entity_poly.type
_entity_poly.pdbx_seq_one_letter_code
_entity_poly.pdbx_strand_id
1 'polypeptide(L)'
;MNYWEEILKKIEKNNLKVDIEKIKLAFFFAEECHEGQYRKSGEDYIMHPVEVTKILIDMKMDTDTIVAGILHDIVEDTLITLADIKYNFGETVATLVDGVTKLKTLPNGTKKQDENIRKMILAMAQNLRVIIIKLADRLHNMRTMKYMKPEKQISISQETLDIYAPLAHRLGIAKIKWELEDLALRYLKPKEYMNIKSLIDSKKKEREEYIQGFIETIVNLLHETGIKGSVKGRFKHFYSIYKKMYEKNKEFDDIYDLMGVRIIVDTEGECYNTLGVIHSHFKPVPGRFKDYIAVPKSNNYQSIHTTIVGPQGKFIEIQIRTEEMDKVAEEGIAAHWSYKEHTKVTKSDQVYGWLRNILELQKETETAQEFIDSVTKDIMNETVFVFSPKGDITELPQGATPLDFAFAIHTQIGCKCVGAKVNGKIVTLDYKLQNGDRVEIITSKNSKGPNKDWLDIVVTHGAKSKIKKVLKDLVRDQTIKNGRENLERELGKLGITLKEMEEDPIIKKHMEKNNITSLDEFYYHVGEKRSKIDIIIDKLRKKIEKDRKIENINIEELMEKKKDKEKSSSSKNDYGIIIDGVNNTLIRFARCCTPLPGDEIGGYVTKLTGITVHRRDCKNFQSMVAQDPTREIEVEWDSKVVEQKENKYKFTFNVLVYDKPNILMNIINLIANHKIHLVTINSNEINKNGESYMNFQITIEISNKNEYKYLLNNMLKMKEIISVDRT
;
A
#
# COMPACT_ATOMS: atom_id res chain seq x y z
N MET A 1 30.84 -28.39 -9.09
CA MET A 1 30.82 -27.38 -10.17
C MET A 1 31.35 -26.08 -9.58
N ASN A 2 32.20 -25.36 -10.29
CA ASN A 2 32.70 -24.08 -9.76
C ASN A 2 31.71 -22.96 -10.15
N TYR A 3 30.70 -22.73 -9.34
CA TYR A 3 29.65 -21.72 -9.57
C TYR A 3 30.22 -20.31 -9.74
N TRP A 4 31.32 -20.01 -9.06
CA TRP A 4 32.01 -18.74 -9.20
C TRP A 4 32.56 -18.53 -10.63
N GLU A 5 33.17 -19.54 -11.24
CA GLU A 5 33.66 -19.43 -12.61
C GLU A 5 32.53 -19.20 -13.63
N GLU A 6 31.34 -19.74 -13.37
CA GLU A 6 30.18 -19.49 -14.23
C GLU A 6 29.72 -18.03 -14.16
N ILE A 7 29.69 -17.44 -12.94
CA ILE A 7 29.41 -16.01 -12.74
C ILE A 7 30.45 -15.17 -13.46
N LEU A 8 31.74 -15.46 -13.27
CA LEU A 8 32.84 -14.70 -13.85
C LEU A 8 32.80 -14.73 -15.37
N LYS A 9 32.68 -15.90 -15.98
CA LYS A 9 32.52 -16.06 -17.44
C LYS A 9 31.32 -15.27 -17.97
N LYS A 10 30.26 -15.20 -17.20
CA LYS A 10 29.06 -14.47 -17.60
C LYS A 10 29.25 -12.95 -17.53
N ILE A 11 29.98 -12.43 -16.53
CA ILE A 11 30.37 -11.01 -16.43
C ILE A 11 31.24 -10.63 -17.63
N GLU A 12 32.28 -11.45 -17.94
CA GLU A 12 33.18 -11.23 -19.07
C GLU A 12 32.43 -11.25 -20.39
N LYS A 13 31.59 -12.26 -20.65
CA LYS A 13 30.78 -12.36 -21.85
C LYS A 13 29.87 -11.14 -22.08
N ASN A 14 29.32 -10.55 -21.03
CA ASN A 14 28.47 -9.37 -21.11
C ASN A 14 29.28 -8.06 -21.10
N ASN A 15 30.63 -8.13 -21.01
CA ASN A 15 31.52 -6.97 -20.89
C ASN A 15 31.06 -5.96 -19.85
N LEU A 16 30.66 -6.47 -18.65
CA LEU A 16 30.04 -5.69 -17.61
C LEU A 16 31.10 -5.03 -16.71
N LYS A 17 30.99 -3.71 -16.50
CA LYS A 17 31.90 -2.94 -15.63
C LYS A 17 31.37 -2.98 -14.21
N VAL A 18 31.81 -3.94 -13.39
CA VAL A 18 31.39 -4.15 -12.00
C VAL A 18 32.59 -4.46 -11.12
N ASP A 19 32.44 -4.26 -9.82
CA ASP A 19 33.43 -4.63 -8.80
C ASP A 19 33.39 -6.16 -8.59
N ILE A 20 34.31 -6.84 -9.28
CA ILE A 20 34.41 -8.31 -9.26
C ILE A 20 34.76 -8.81 -7.87
N GLU A 21 35.63 -8.10 -7.11
CA GLU A 21 36.04 -8.52 -5.76
C GLU A 21 34.88 -8.45 -4.77
N LYS A 22 34.05 -7.40 -4.85
CA LYS A 22 32.83 -7.28 -4.02
C LYS A 22 31.81 -8.38 -4.33
N ILE A 23 31.62 -8.72 -5.60
CA ILE A 23 30.72 -9.81 -6.02
C ILE A 23 31.25 -11.16 -5.55
N LYS A 24 32.57 -11.38 -5.67
CA LYS A 24 33.24 -12.60 -5.21
C LYS A 24 33.09 -12.80 -3.69
N LEU A 25 33.31 -11.73 -2.93
CA LEU A 25 33.13 -11.76 -1.47
C LEU A 25 31.69 -12.13 -1.12
N ALA A 26 30.69 -11.53 -1.79
CA ALA A 26 29.29 -11.83 -1.55
C ALA A 26 28.93 -13.29 -1.93
N PHE A 27 29.50 -13.80 -3.00
CA PHE A 27 29.29 -15.21 -3.41
C PHE A 27 29.80 -16.19 -2.36
N PHE A 28 31.06 -16.07 -1.91
CA PHE A 28 31.63 -16.98 -0.90
C PHE A 28 30.94 -16.83 0.45
N PHE A 29 30.54 -15.61 0.82
CA PHE A 29 29.73 -15.38 2.01
C PHE A 29 28.38 -16.09 1.94
N ALA A 30 27.70 -16.03 0.79
CA ALA A 30 26.43 -16.72 0.58
C ALA A 30 26.61 -18.25 0.55
N GLU A 31 27.68 -18.76 -0.07
CA GLU A 31 28.00 -20.18 -0.15
C GLU A 31 28.21 -20.77 1.26
N GLU A 32 29.00 -20.09 2.11
CA GLU A 32 29.22 -20.49 3.50
C GLU A 32 27.94 -20.46 4.33
N CYS A 33 27.12 -19.41 4.18
CA CYS A 33 25.84 -19.26 4.91
C CYS A 33 24.80 -20.32 4.53
N HIS A 34 24.82 -20.84 3.32
CA HIS A 34 23.88 -21.85 2.80
C HIS A 34 24.49 -23.26 2.79
N GLU A 35 25.67 -23.47 3.40
CA GLU A 35 26.29 -24.79 3.47
C GLU A 35 25.35 -25.81 4.14
N GLY A 36 25.17 -26.97 3.49
CA GLY A 36 24.29 -28.05 3.99
C GLY A 36 22.80 -27.82 3.76
N GLN A 37 22.40 -26.72 3.12
CA GLN A 37 21.01 -26.49 2.73
C GLN A 37 20.76 -26.99 1.29
N TYR A 38 19.61 -27.65 1.09
CA TYR A 38 19.21 -28.22 -0.20
C TYR A 38 17.85 -27.70 -0.65
N ARG A 39 17.70 -27.50 -1.95
CA ARG A 39 16.43 -27.19 -2.59
C ARG A 39 15.55 -28.46 -2.70
N LYS A 40 14.26 -28.27 -3.02
CA LYS A 40 13.35 -29.38 -3.31
C LYS A 40 13.75 -30.21 -4.54
N SER A 41 14.61 -29.66 -5.40
CA SER A 41 15.21 -30.39 -6.53
C SER A 41 16.31 -31.37 -6.10
N GLY A 42 16.81 -31.27 -4.86
CA GLY A 42 17.97 -31.99 -4.35
C GLY A 42 19.30 -31.30 -4.63
N GLU A 43 19.31 -30.15 -5.28
CA GLU A 43 20.48 -29.33 -5.57
C GLU A 43 20.85 -28.46 -4.36
N ASP A 44 22.15 -28.06 -4.26
CA ASP A 44 22.62 -27.14 -3.24
C ASP A 44 21.85 -25.82 -3.31
N TYR A 45 21.51 -25.25 -2.16
CA TYR A 45 20.70 -24.01 -2.09
C TYR A 45 21.35 -22.85 -2.81
N ILE A 46 22.70 -22.73 -2.75
CA ILE A 46 23.49 -21.67 -3.38
C ILE A 46 23.24 -21.55 -4.91
N MET A 47 22.82 -22.62 -5.56
CA MET A 47 22.49 -22.59 -6.99
C MET A 47 21.40 -21.56 -7.32
N HIS A 48 20.47 -21.31 -6.39
CA HIS A 48 19.41 -20.30 -6.60
C HIS A 48 19.94 -18.87 -6.68
N PRO A 49 20.67 -18.37 -5.67
CA PRO A 49 21.33 -17.07 -5.76
C PRO A 49 22.22 -16.92 -6.99
N VAL A 50 22.95 -17.99 -7.38
CA VAL A 50 23.79 -18.00 -8.59
C VAL A 50 22.98 -17.77 -9.86
N GLU A 51 21.87 -18.48 -10.03
CA GLU A 51 21.01 -18.32 -11.22
C GLU A 51 20.32 -16.94 -11.24
N VAL A 52 19.86 -16.44 -10.08
CA VAL A 52 19.34 -15.07 -9.94
C VAL A 52 20.42 -14.06 -10.37
N THR A 53 21.65 -14.25 -9.89
CA THR A 53 22.79 -13.41 -10.26
C THR A 53 23.05 -13.43 -11.77
N LYS A 54 23.01 -14.60 -12.41
CA LYS A 54 23.17 -14.71 -13.86
C LYS A 54 22.09 -13.94 -14.64
N ILE A 55 20.85 -13.93 -14.15
CA ILE A 55 19.76 -13.15 -14.74
C ILE A 55 20.05 -11.64 -14.59
N LEU A 56 20.50 -11.18 -13.41
CA LEU A 56 20.87 -9.78 -13.17
C LEU A 56 22.05 -9.32 -14.02
N ILE A 57 23.04 -10.20 -14.25
CA ILE A 57 24.16 -9.94 -15.16
C ILE A 57 23.68 -9.79 -16.60
N ASP A 58 22.75 -10.65 -17.06
CA ASP A 58 22.14 -10.53 -18.39
C ASP A 58 21.35 -9.23 -18.55
N MET A 59 20.82 -8.69 -17.45
CA MET A 59 20.17 -7.39 -17.40
C MET A 59 21.14 -6.21 -17.22
N LYS A 60 22.44 -6.46 -17.19
CA LYS A 60 23.49 -5.45 -17.05
C LYS A 60 23.35 -4.56 -15.81
N MET A 61 22.97 -5.15 -14.68
CA MET A 61 22.76 -4.43 -13.43
C MET A 61 24.09 -4.01 -12.78
N ASP A 62 24.02 -2.98 -11.91
CA ASP A 62 25.14 -2.47 -11.12
C ASP A 62 25.64 -3.48 -10.08
N THR A 63 26.86 -3.26 -9.56
CA THR A 63 27.52 -4.11 -8.54
C THR A 63 26.62 -4.34 -7.33
N ASP A 64 26.01 -3.29 -6.75
CA ASP A 64 25.22 -3.40 -5.54
C ASP A 64 23.94 -4.22 -5.75
N THR A 65 23.33 -4.10 -6.94
CA THR A 65 22.16 -4.91 -7.31
C THR A 65 22.51 -6.39 -7.47
N ILE A 66 23.64 -6.69 -8.11
CA ILE A 66 24.15 -8.06 -8.28
C ILE A 66 24.47 -8.66 -6.89
N VAL A 67 25.20 -7.94 -6.04
CA VAL A 67 25.51 -8.36 -4.67
C VAL A 67 24.24 -8.59 -3.85
N ALA A 68 23.27 -7.68 -3.93
CA ALA A 68 21.98 -7.87 -3.27
C ALA A 68 21.20 -9.08 -3.80
N GLY A 69 21.32 -9.40 -5.10
CA GLY A 69 20.75 -10.60 -5.70
C GLY A 69 21.40 -11.90 -5.21
N ILE A 70 22.70 -11.89 -4.89
CA ILE A 70 23.39 -13.02 -4.27
C ILE A 70 22.91 -13.21 -2.82
N LEU A 71 22.70 -12.11 -2.10
CA LEU A 71 22.43 -12.11 -0.65
C LEU A 71 20.93 -12.07 -0.29
N HIS A 72 20.03 -12.09 -1.27
CA HIS A 72 18.61 -11.74 -1.08
C HIS A 72 17.84 -12.68 -0.14
N ASP A 73 18.22 -13.94 -0.04
CA ASP A 73 17.57 -14.95 0.82
C ASP A 73 18.32 -15.18 2.15
N ILE A 74 19.54 -14.65 2.31
CA ILE A 74 20.39 -14.91 3.49
C ILE A 74 19.74 -14.52 4.81
N VAL A 75 19.11 -13.33 4.85
CA VAL A 75 18.44 -12.83 6.07
C VAL A 75 17.22 -13.67 6.45
N GLU A 76 16.59 -14.33 5.46
CA GLU A 76 15.40 -15.13 5.69
C GLU A 76 15.73 -16.58 6.10
N ASP A 77 16.75 -17.15 5.46
CA ASP A 77 17.02 -18.58 5.53
C ASP A 77 18.21 -18.93 6.41
N THR A 78 18.89 -17.91 7.01
CA THR A 78 20.06 -18.07 7.87
C THR A 78 19.99 -17.20 9.14
N LEU A 79 21.02 -17.26 9.99
CA LEU A 79 21.12 -16.44 11.21
C LEU A 79 21.70 -15.03 10.97
N ILE A 80 22.06 -14.70 9.74
CA ILE A 80 22.66 -13.42 9.36
C ILE A 80 21.60 -12.30 9.44
N THR A 81 22.01 -11.18 10.02
CA THR A 81 21.13 -10.00 10.17
C THR A 81 21.41 -8.94 9.11
N LEU A 82 20.45 -8.02 8.90
CA LEU A 82 20.66 -6.84 8.05
C LEU A 82 21.84 -5.96 8.51
N ALA A 83 22.15 -5.96 9.81
CA ALA A 83 23.30 -5.24 10.35
C ALA A 83 24.62 -5.84 9.87
N ASP A 84 24.70 -7.16 9.77
CA ASP A 84 25.88 -7.87 9.26
C ASP A 84 26.07 -7.60 7.76
N ILE A 85 24.97 -7.60 6.98
CA ILE A 85 25.04 -7.22 5.56
C ILE A 85 25.47 -5.78 5.39
N LYS A 86 24.95 -4.86 6.21
CA LYS A 86 25.34 -3.45 6.17
C LYS A 86 26.82 -3.26 6.50
N TYR A 87 27.35 -3.98 7.49
CA TYR A 87 28.75 -3.92 7.88
C TYR A 87 29.69 -4.42 6.78
N ASN A 88 29.36 -5.55 6.14
CA ASN A 88 30.25 -6.19 5.15
C ASN A 88 30.10 -5.63 3.73
N PHE A 89 28.88 -5.24 3.32
CA PHE A 89 28.56 -4.88 1.92
C PHE A 89 28.04 -3.47 1.73
N GLY A 90 27.77 -2.74 2.82
CA GLY A 90 27.35 -1.34 2.80
C GLY A 90 25.83 -1.14 2.87
N GLU A 91 25.43 0.13 3.13
CA GLU A 91 24.04 0.56 3.33
C GLU A 91 23.14 0.26 2.15
N THR A 92 23.63 0.49 0.93
CA THR A 92 22.87 0.30 -0.30
C THR A 92 22.44 -1.16 -0.47
N VAL A 93 23.37 -2.10 -0.31
CA VAL A 93 23.10 -3.54 -0.40
C VAL A 93 22.14 -3.97 0.70
N ALA A 94 22.35 -3.55 1.94
CA ALA A 94 21.47 -3.87 3.06
C ALA A 94 20.01 -3.35 2.81
N THR A 95 19.87 -2.14 2.27
CA THR A 95 18.56 -1.56 1.93
C THR A 95 17.86 -2.36 0.82
N LEU A 96 18.59 -2.82 -0.19
CA LEU A 96 18.04 -3.64 -1.26
C LEU A 96 17.58 -5.01 -0.74
N VAL A 97 18.43 -5.68 0.07
CA VAL A 97 18.09 -6.97 0.69
C VAL A 97 16.88 -6.82 1.61
N ASP A 98 16.83 -5.79 2.48
CA ASP A 98 15.67 -5.50 3.33
C ASP A 98 14.39 -5.32 2.50
N GLY A 99 14.46 -4.59 1.39
CA GLY A 99 13.36 -4.40 0.45
C GLY A 99 12.84 -5.71 -0.15
N VAL A 100 13.72 -6.66 -0.44
CA VAL A 100 13.35 -7.98 -0.97
C VAL A 100 12.82 -8.90 0.13
N THR A 101 13.40 -8.88 1.33
CA THR A 101 13.08 -9.74 2.50
C THR A 101 11.72 -9.41 3.11
N LYS A 102 11.38 -8.13 3.30
CA LYS A 102 10.09 -7.69 3.91
C LYS A 102 8.83 -8.26 3.25
N LEU A 103 8.98 -8.96 2.16
CA LEU A 103 7.91 -9.47 1.30
C LEU A 103 7.41 -10.87 1.68
N LYS A 104 8.10 -11.63 2.55
CA LYS A 104 7.76 -13.03 2.89
C LYS A 104 7.16 -13.24 4.30
N THR A 105 7.29 -12.31 5.22
CA THR A 105 7.22 -12.55 6.69
C THR A 105 5.83 -12.49 7.34
N LEU A 106 4.70 -12.78 6.67
CA LEU A 106 3.39 -12.79 7.32
C LEU A 106 2.66 -14.15 7.22
N PRO A 107 2.05 -14.64 8.33
CA PRO A 107 1.39 -15.96 8.37
C PRO A 107 0.09 -16.01 7.53
N ASN A 108 -0.24 -17.19 7.02
CA ASN A 108 -1.34 -17.50 6.09
C ASN A 108 -2.75 -17.06 6.52
N GLY A 109 -3.45 -16.39 5.59
CA GLY A 109 -4.88 -16.01 5.67
C GLY A 109 -5.20 -15.01 4.56
N THR A 110 -6.37 -15.08 3.90
CA THR A 110 -6.71 -14.27 2.71
C THR A 110 -6.50 -12.77 2.88
N LYS A 111 -6.94 -12.16 3.99
CA LYS A 111 -6.70 -10.75 4.29
C LYS A 111 -5.22 -10.40 4.54
N LYS A 112 -4.41 -11.40 4.92
CA LYS A 112 -2.97 -11.23 5.16
C LYS A 112 -2.16 -11.34 3.88
N GLN A 113 -2.63 -12.11 2.89
CA GLN A 113 -2.00 -12.21 1.58
C GLN A 113 -2.09 -10.88 0.82
N ASP A 114 -3.24 -10.21 0.86
CA ASP A 114 -3.43 -8.91 0.24
C ASP A 114 -2.53 -7.85 0.86
N GLU A 115 -2.40 -7.82 2.19
CA GLU A 115 -1.50 -6.89 2.88
C GLU A 115 -0.03 -7.16 2.56
N ASN A 116 0.36 -8.42 2.31
CA ASN A 116 1.70 -8.78 1.85
C ASN A 116 1.96 -8.23 0.44
N ILE A 117 1.04 -8.44 -0.47
CA ILE A 117 1.13 -7.92 -1.84
C ILE A 117 1.19 -6.40 -1.83
N ARG A 118 0.38 -5.73 -1.00
CA ARG A 118 0.44 -4.28 -0.81
C ARG A 118 1.82 -3.82 -0.34
N LYS A 119 2.36 -4.42 0.71
CA LYS A 119 3.71 -4.09 1.21
C LYS A 119 4.79 -4.34 0.17
N MET A 120 4.66 -5.43 -0.57
CA MET A 120 5.53 -5.75 -1.69
C MET A 120 5.54 -4.63 -2.73
N ILE A 121 4.38 -4.26 -3.24
CA ILE A 121 4.26 -3.21 -4.26
C ILE A 121 4.82 -1.88 -3.73
N LEU A 122 4.62 -1.57 -2.45
CA LEU A 122 5.15 -0.35 -1.84
C LEU A 122 6.67 -0.36 -1.67
N ALA A 123 7.26 -1.47 -1.25
CA ALA A 123 8.72 -1.62 -1.19
C ALA A 123 9.35 -1.48 -2.59
N MET A 124 8.71 -2.09 -3.59
CA MET A 124 9.08 -1.96 -4.99
C MET A 124 9.00 -0.51 -5.48
N ALA A 125 7.97 0.25 -5.08
CA ALA A 125 7.79 1.64 -5.48
C ALA A 125 8.84 2.59 -4.87
N GLN A 126 9.45 2.21 -3.76
CA GLN A 126 10.53 2.97 -3.13
C GLN A 126 11.88 2.82 -3.84
N ASN A 127 12.17 1.63 -4.37
CA ASN A 127 13.42 1.36 -5.05
C ASN A 127 13.23 0.36 -6.21
N LEU A 128 13.41 0.86 -7.42
CA LEU A 128 13.24 0.07 -8.65
C LEU A 128 14.15 -1.17 -8.71
N ARG A 129 15.36 -1.12 -8.14
CA ARG A 129 16.28 -2.27 -8.09
C ARG A 129 15.70 -3.46 -7.32
N VAL A 130 14.87 -3.19 -6.29
CA VAL A 130 14.15 -4.25 -5.56
C VAL A 130 13.19 -5.00 -6.49
N ILE A 131 12.50 -4.28 -7.40
CA ILE A 131 11.62 -4.91 -8.39
C ILE A 131 12.42 -5.83 -9.31
N ILE A 132 13.57 -5.35 -9.80
CA ILE A 132 14.41 -6.11 -10.74
C ILE A 132 14.94 -7.38 -10.08
N ILE A 133 15.45 -7.30 -8.84
CA ILE A 133 15.90 -8.49 -8.10
C ILE A 133 14.73 -9.48 -7.92
N LYS A 134 13.55 -8.97 -7.57
CA LYS A 134 12.37 -9.81 -7.34
C LYS A 134 11.83 -10.45 -8.63
N LEU A 135 11.94 -9.78 -9.77
CA LEU A 135 11.63 -10.35 -11.08
C LEU A 135 12.62 -11.46 -11.47
N ALA A 136 13.91 -11.29 -11.15
CA ALA A 136 14.94 -12.31 -11.39
C ALA A 136 14.74 -13.54 -10.49
N ASP A 137 14.44 -13.34 -9.20
CA ASP A 137 14.05 -14.39 -8.24
C ASP A 137 12.81 -15.15 -8.75
N ARG A 138 11.73 -14.44 -9.09
CA ARG A 138 10.50 -15.05 -9.60
C ARG A 138 10.75 -15.85 -10.88
N LEU A 139 11.54 -15.33 -11.79
CA LEU A 139 11.87 -16.02 -13.03
C LEU A 139 12.59 -17.34 -12.77
N HIS A 140 13.61 -17.35 -11.89
CA HIS A 140 14.29 -18.60 -11.55
C HIS A 140 13.36 -19.57 -10.82
N ASN A 141 12.52 -19.10 -9.91
CA ASN A 141 11.52 -19.93 -9.24
C ASN A 141 10.53 -20.55 -10.24
N MET A 142 10.11 -19.82 -11.28
CA MET A 142 9.25 -20.35 -12.34
C MET A 142 9.96 -21.40 -13.21
N ARG A 143 11.24 -21.23 -13.51
CA ARG A 143 12.05 -22.23 -14.24
C ARG A 143 12.18 -23.56 -13.47
N THR A 144 12.21 -23.51 -12.13
CA THR A 144 12.34 -24.69 -11.26
C THR A 144 11.00 -25.19 -10.69
N MET A 145 9.88 -24.66 -11.18
CA MET A 145 8.53 -24.93 -10.65
C MET A 145 8.12 -26.43 -10.71
N LYS A 146 8.69 -27.21 -11.59
CA LYS A 146 8.41 -28.67 -11.75
C LYS A 146 8.59 -29.47 -10.46
N TYR A 147 9.41 -29.01 -9.53
CA TYR A 147 9.68 -29.68 -8.26
C TYR A 147 8.70 -29.30 -7.13
N MET A 148 7.75 -28.39 -7.40
CA MET A 148 6.76 -27.93 -6.42
C MET A 148 5.48 -28.80 -6.50
N LYS A 149 4.71 -28.81 -5.38
CA LYS A 149 3.39 -29.45 -5.34
C LYS A 149 2.43 -28.78 -6.34
N PRO A 150 1.50 -29.53 -6.99
CA PRO A 150 0.59 -28.99 -8.01
C PRO A 150 -0.21 -27.75 -7.55
N GLU A 151 -0.71 -27.76 -6.30
CA GLU A 151 -1.44 -26.60 -5.74
C GLU A 151 -0.59 -25.33 -5.69
N LYS A 152 0.70 -25.47 -5.32
CA LYS A 152 1.64 -24.34 -5.32
C LYS A 152 2.04 -23.93 -6.73
N GLN A 153 2.14 -24.87 -7.68
CA GLN A 153 2.39 -24.54 -9.08
C GLN A 153 1.30 -23.62 -9.62
N ILE A 154 0.03 -23.94 -9.37
CA ILE A 154 -1.11 -23.14 -9.80
C ILE A 154 -1.11 -21.76 -9.13
N SER A 155 -1.01 -21.70 -7.80
CA SER A 155 -1.07 -20.45 -7.05
C SER A 155 0.07 -19.48 -7.44
N ILE A 156 1.31 -19.97 -7.52
CA ILE A 156 2.48 -19.15 -7.88
C ILE A 156 2.41 -18.70 -9.35
N SER A 157 1.92 -19.57 -10.24
CA SER A 157 1.76 -19.22 -11.66
C SER A 157 0.67 -18.16 -11.87
N GLN A 158 -0.44 -18.24 -11.11
CA GLN A 158 -1.49 -17.21 -11.15
C GLN A 158 -0.94 -15.86 -10.66
N GLU A 159 -0.29 -15.84 -9.49
CA GLU A 159 0.36 -14.62 -8.97
C GLU A 159 1.38 -14.04 -9.97
N THR A 160 2.09 -14.90 -10.68
CA THR A 160 3.06 -14.49 -11.70
C THR A 160 2.39 -13.77 -12.87
N LEU A 161 1.24 -14.27 -13.36
CA LEU A 161 0.47 -13.61 -14.42
C LEU A 161 -0.24 -12.34 -13.96
N ASP A 162 -0.73 -12.31 -12.71
CA ASP A 162 -1.52 -11.20 -12.20
C ASP A 162 -0.65 -10.01 -11.76
N ILE A 163 0.60 -10.26 -11.33
CA ILE A 163 1.44 -9.22 -10.74
C ILE A 163 2.79 -9.09 -11.46
N TYR A 164 3.59 -10.16 -11.54
CA TYR A 164 4.99 -10.04 -11.99
C TYR A 164 5.15 -9.83 -13.48
N ALA A 165 4.38 -10.52 -14.32
CA ALA A 165 4.45 -10.34 -15.77
C ALA A 165 3.94 -8.95 -16.19
N PRO A 166 2.84 -8.40 -15.65
CA PRO A 166 2.44 -7.01 -15.86
C PRO A 166 3.47 -5.99 -15.36
N LEU A 167 4.11 -6.21 -14.20
CA LEU A 167 5.20 -5.36 -13.71
C LEU A 167 6.38 -5.33 -14.67
N ALA A 168 6.83 -6.51 -15.14
CA ALA A 168 7.90 -6.60 -16.14
C ALA A 168 7.51 -5.88 -17.44
N HIS A 169 6.24 -5.96 -17.83
CA HIS A 169 5.72 -5.21 -19.00
C HIS A 169 5.79 -3.71 -18.80
N ARG A 170 5.35 -3.21 -17.63
CA ARG A 170 5.36 -1.77 -17.32
C ARG A 170 6.77 -1.20 -17.24
N LEU A 171 7.72 -2.01 -16.80
CA LEU A 171 9.14 -1.65 -16.78
C LEU A 171 9.86 -1.82 -18.13
N GLY A 172 9.14 -2.31 -19.15
CA GLY A 172 9.70 -2.54 -20.49
C GLY A 172 10.61 -3.76 -20.61
N ILE A 173 10.75 -4.61 -19.55
CA ILE A 173 11.63 -5.78 -19.53
C ILE A 173 10.94 -6.94 -20.27
N ALA A 174 10.93 -6.83 -21.61
CA ALA A 174 10.16 -7.73 -22.47
C ALA A 174 10.59 -9.18 -22.34
N LYS A 175 11.89 -9.46 -22.25
CA LYS A 175 12.45 -10.81 -22.15
C LYS A 175 11.94 -11.56 -20.91
N ILE A 176 11.95 -10.92 -19.74
CA ILE A 176 11.43 -11.52 -18.49
C ILE A 176 9.92 -11.69 -18.56
N LYS A 177 9.19 -10.68 -19.05
CA LYS A 177 7.73 -10.75 -19.20
C LYS A 177 7.30 -11.98 -19.98
N TRP A 178 7.86 -12.17 -21.18
CA TRP A 178 7.44 -13.26 -22.06
C TRP A 178 7.76 -14.63 -21.47
N GLU A 179 8.94 -14.79 -20.86
CA GLU A 179 9.31 -16.05 -20.24
C GLU A 179 8.43 -16.37 -19.03
N LEU A 180 8.10 -15.37 -18.19
CA LEU A 180 7.18 -15.54 -17.07
C LEU A 180 5.77 -15.93 -17.55
N GLU A 181 5.26 -15.27 -18.59
CA GLU A 181 3.95 -15.57 -19.20
C GLU A 181 3.90 -17.01 -19.76
N ASP A 182 4.91 -17.43 -20.50
CA ASP A 182 4.98 -18.75 -21.12
C ASP A 182 5.13 -19.87 -20.05
N LEU A 183 5.97 -19.65 -19.04
CA LEU A 183 6.13 -20.58 -17.92
C LEU A 183 4.86 -20.70 -17.09
N ALA A 184 4.17 -19.59 -16.82
CA ALA A 184 2.92 -19.61 -16.07
C ALA A 184 1.80 -20.32 -16.85
N LEU A 185 1.68 -20.08 -18.15
CA LEU A 185 0.72 -20.78 -19.03
C LEU A 185 0.90 -22.29 -18.97
N ARG A 186 2.14 -22.75 -18.95
CA ARG A 186 2.46 -24.18 -18.92
C ARG A 186 1.85 -24.90 -17.70
N TYR A 187 1.75 -24.25 -16.54
CA TYR A 187 1.21 -24.83 -15.31
C TYR A 187 -0.27 -24.52 -15.10
N LEU A 188 -0.76 -23.37 -15.57
CA LEU A 188 -2.16 -22.99 -15.43
C LEU A 188 -3.07 -23.66 -16.46
N LYS A 189 -2.59 -23.79 -17.69
CA LYS A 189 -3.34 -24.30 -18.86
C LYS A 189 -2.51 -25.32 -19.62
N PRO A 190 -2.15 -26.45 -19.01
CA PRO A 190 -1.22 -27.41 -19.61
C PRO A 190 -1.73 -28.03 -20.92
N LYS A 191 -3.05 -28.26 -21.05
CA LYS A 191 -3.64 -28.81 -22.28
C LYS A 191 -3.52 -27.84 -23.44
N GLU A 192 -3.87 -26.60 -23.22
CA GLU A 192 -3.80 -25.52 -24.21
C GLU A 192 -2.34 -25.21 -24.61
N TYR A 193 -1.43 -25.21 -23.62
CA TYR A 193 0.00 -25.06 -23.87
C TYR A 193 0.54 -26.17 -24.77
N MET A 194 0.22 -27.43 -24.51
CA MET A 194 0.65 -28.58 -25.31
C MET A 194 0.04 -28.56 -26.71
N ASN A 195 -1.22 -28.13 -26.86
CA ASN A 195 -1.86 -27.96 -28.16
C ASN A 195 -1.12 -26.91 -28.99
N ILE A 196 -0.87 -25.72 -28.43
CA ILE A 196 -0.11 -24.65 -29.12
C ILE A 196 1.29 -25.14 -29.50
N LYS A 197 1.97 -25.85 -28.59
CA LYS A 197 3.30 -26.42 -28.85
C LYS A 197 3.26 -27.40 -30.03
N SER A 198 2.30 -28.30 -30.06
CA SER A 198 2.12 -29.25 -31.17
C SER A 198 1.88 -28.54 -32.49
N LEU A 199 1.04 -27.49 -32.52
CA LEU A 199 0.77 -26.68 -33.72
C LEU A 199 1.99 -25.89 -34.18
N ILE A 200 2.84 -25.43 -33.25
CA ILE A 200 4.11 -24.77 -33.59
C ILE A 200 5.10 -25.82 -34.18
N ASP A 201 5.28 -26.94 -33.48
CA ASP A 201 6.25 -27.96 -33.82
C ASP A 201 5.91 -28.64 -35.19
N SER A 202 4.62 -28.83 -35.48
CA SER A 202 4.18 -29.47 -36.74
C SER A 202 4.61 -28.76 -38.03
N LYS A 203 4.74 -27.43 -37.99
CA LYS A 203 5.12 -26.59 -39.14
C LYS A 203 6.45 -25.85 -38.91
N LYS A 204 7.22 -26.24 -37.92
CA LYS A 204 8.43 -25.51 -37.49
C LYS A 204 9.45 -25.37 -38.60
N LYS A 205 9.82 -26.47 -39.23
CA LYS A 205 10.85 -26.51 -40.31
C LYS A 205 10.44 -25.66 -41.52
N GLU A 206 9.20 -25.81 -41.99
CA GLU A 206 8.67 -25.03 -43.11
C GLU A 206 8.69 -23.53 -42.83
N ARG A 207 8.33 -23.13 -41.57
CA ARG A 207 8.35 -21.72 -41.17
C ARG A 207 9.75 -21.16 -41.01
N GLU A 208 10.68 -21.93 -40.47
CA GLU A 208 12.08 -21.51 -40.33
C GLU A 208 12.72 -21.31 -41.72
N GLU A 209 12.52 -22.25 -42.66
CA GLU A 209 12.99 -22.12 -44.04
C GLU A 209 12.36 -20.90 -44.72
N TYR A 210 11.05 -20.69 -44.56
CA TYR A 210 10.35 -19.55 -45.15
C TYR A 210 10.86 -18.21 -44.59
N ILE A 211 11.00 -18.08 -43.27
CA ILE A 211 11.52 -16.86 -42.66
C ILE A 211 12.97 -16.61 -43.06
N GLN A 212 13.79 -17.64 -43.13
CA GLN A 212 15.19 -17.49 -43.54
C GLN A 212 15.30 -16.98 -44.99
N GLY A 213 14.54 -17.52 -45.91
CA GLY A 213 14.50 -17.02 -47.28
C GLY A 213 13.96 -15.59 -47.39
N PHE A 214 12.98 -15.24 -46.53
CA PHE A 214 12.49 -13.87 -46.47
C PHE A 214 13.53 -12.90 -45.87
N ILE A 215 14.29 -13.30 -44.87
CA ILE A 215 15.39 -12.51 -44.27
C ILE A 215 16.44 -12.21 -45.36
N GLU A 216 16.83 -13.20 -46.14
CA GLU A 216 17.80 -13.03 -47.26
C GLU A 216 17.29 -12.01 -48.28
N THR A 217 16.01 -12.07 -48.63
CA THR A 217 15.38 -11.09 -49.52
C THR A 217 15.46 -9.68 -48.94
N ILE A 218 15.14 -9.49 -47.65
CA ILE A 218 15.22 -8.17 -47.00
C ILE A 218 16.66 -7.67 -46.91
N VAL A 219 17.62 -8.53 -46.57
CA VAL A 219 19.04 -8.17 -46.51
C VAL A 219 19.53 -7.67 -47.88
N ASN A 220 19.16 -8.35 -48.97
CA ASN A 220 19.51 -7.93 -50.33
C ASN A 220 18.91 -6.56 -50.67
N LEU A 221 17.61 -6.33 -50.35
CA LEU A 221 16.94 -5.06 -50.57
C LEU A 221 17.60 -3.89 -49.79
N LEU A 222 17.98 -4.13 -48.52
CA LEU A 222 18.70 -3.13 -47.72
C LEU A 222 20.07 -2.81 -48.32
N HIS A 223 20.77 -3.85 -48.79
CA HIS A 223 22.09 -3.69 -49.43
C HIS A 223 21.98 -2.89 -50.73
N GLU A 224 21.01 -3.20 -51.60
CA GLU A 224 20.76 -2.47 -52.86
C GLU A 224 20.45 -1.00 -52.64
N THR A 225 19.78 -0.67 -51.52
CA THR A 225 19.42 0.71 -51.17
C THR A 225 20.47 1.42 -50.32
N GLY A 226 21.58 0.75 -49.99
CA GLY A 226 22.69 1.33 -49.20
C GLY A 226 22.38 1.49 -47.71
N ILE A 227 21.32 0.88 -47.21
CA ILE A 227 20.93 0.95 -45.80
C ILE A 227 21.71 -0.15 -45.05
N LYS A 228 22.46 0.28 -44.01
CA LYS A 228 23.13 -0.66 -43.11
C LYS A 228 22.16 -1.13 -42.02
N GLY A 229 22.03 -2.44 -41.86
CA GLY A 229 21.16 -2.98 -40.84
C GLY A 229 21.30 -4.48 -40.65
N SER A 230 20.83 -4.98 -39.53
CA SER A 230 20.74 -6.42 -39.25
C SER A 230 19.28 -6.87 -39.26
N VAL A 231 19.03 -8.03 -39.83
CA VAL A 231 17.69 -8.59 -39.96
C VAL A 231 17.62 -9.92 -39.20
N LYS A 232 16.63 -10.06 -38.30
CA LYS A 232 16.47 -11.23 -37.46
C LYS A 232 15.03 -11.73 -37.51
N GLY A 233 14.86 -13.04 -37.59
CA GLY A 233 13.54 -13.67 -37.46
C GLY A 233 13.04 -13.59 -36.00
N ARG A 234 11.75 -13.42 -35.84
CA ARG A 234 11.08 -13.38 -34.52
C ARG A 234 9.87 -14.31 -34.55
N PHE A 235 9.83 -15.21 -33.58
CA PHE A 235 8.67 -16.06 -33.34
C PHE A 235 7.85 -15.51 -32.19
N LYS A 236 6.54 -15.67 -32.30
CA LYS A 236 5.61 -15.19 -31.24
C LYS A 236 5.59 -16.14 -30.05
N HIS A 237 5.53 -15.60 -28.84
CA HIS A 237 5.49 -16.33 -27.58
C HIS A 237 4.18 -17.10 -27.37
N PHE A 238 4.23 -18.24 -26.66
CA PHE A 238 3.10 -19.14 -26.43
C PHE A 238 1.90 -18.45 -25.82
N TYR A 239 2.10 -17.66 -24.78
CA TYR A 239 1.02 -16.95 -24.11
C TYR A 239 0.33 -15.93 -25.02
N SER A 240 1.07 -15.26 -25.89
CA SER A 240 0.51 -14.34 -26.87
C SER A 240 -0.35 -15.06 -27.92
N ILE A 241 0.01 -16.29 -28.29
CA ILE A 241 -0.78 -17.16 -29.18
C ILE A 241 -2.03 -17.64 -28.44
N TYR A 242 -1.88 -18.11 -27.17
CA TYR A 242 -2.98 -18.52 -26.31
C TYR A 242 -4.07 -17.44 -26.23
N LYS A 243 -3.70 -16.18 -25.92
CA LYS A 243 -4.66 -15.06 -25.87
C LYS A 243 -5.43 -14.88 -27.18
N LYS A 244 -4.78 -15.08 -28.32
CA LYS A 244 -5.45 -14.93 -29.61
C LYS A 244 -6.38 -16.07 -29.92
N MET A 245 -5.97 -17.31 -29.62
CA MET A 245 -6.77 -18.50 -29.91
C MET A 245 -7.95 -18.63 -28.94
N TYR A 246 -7.70 -18.55 -27.63
CA TYR A 246 -8.69 -18.92 -26.64
C TYR A 246 -9.47 -17.74 -26.03
N GLU A 247 -8.85 -16.54 -25.96
CA GLU A 247 -9.56 -15.36 -25.45
C GLU A 247 -10.23 -14.54 -26.57
N LYS A 248 -9.61 -14.51 -27.78
CA LYS A 248 -10.16 -13.77 -28.94
C LYS A 248 -10.77 -14.69 -30.01
N ASN A 249 -10.91 -16.00 -29.73
CA ASN A 249 -11.52 -17.02 -30.57
C ASN A 249 -11.00 -17.01 -32.03
N LYS A 250 -9.67 -16.93 -32.23
CA LYS A 250 -9.04 -16.99 -33.54
C LYS A 250 -8.49 -18.37 -33.80
N GLU A 251 -8.67 -18.86 -35.04
CA GLU A 251 -7.95 -20.05 -35.47
C GLU A 251 -6.45 -19.78 -35.55
N PHE A 252 -5.64 -20.83 -35.36
CA PHE A 252 -4.18 -20.69 -35.37
C PHE A 252 -3.65 -20.12 -36.68
N ASP A 253 -4.18 -20.55 -37.83
CA ASP A 253 -3.78 -20.08 -39.16
C ASP A 253 -4.26 -18.65 -39.46
N ASP A 254 -5.24 -18.10 -38.71
CA ASP A 254 -5.68 -16.71 -38.79
C ASP A 254 -4.83 -15.73 -37.96
N ILE A 255 -3.78 -16.21 -37.32
CA ILE A 255 -2.87 -15.37 -36.56
C ILE A 255 -1.79 -14.81 -37.47
N TYR A 256 -2.02 -13.65 -38.06
CA TYR A 256 -1.16 -12.99 -39.05
C TYR A 256 0.27 -12.65 -38.56
N ASP A 257 0.52 -12.64 -37.26
CA ASP A 257 1.80 -12.26 -36.65
C ASP A 257 2.51 -13.41 -35.91
N LEU A 258 2.25 -14.65 -36.35
CA LEU A 258 3.00 -15.82 -35.88
C LEU A 258 4.47 -15.75 -36.30
N MET A 259 4.72 -15.19 -37.49
CA MET A 259 6.01 -14.96 -38.05
C MET A 259 6.28 -13.46 -38.12
N GLY A 260 7.41 -13.05 -37.67
CA GLY A 260 7.83 -11.65 -37.73
C GLY A 260 9.31 -11.54 -38.08
N VAL A 261 9.67 -10.39 -38.60
CA VAL A 261 11.05 -10.02 -38.90
C VAL A 261 11.34 -8.72 -38.17
N ARG A 262 12.49 -8.66 -37.52
CA ARG A 262 13.03 -7.46 -36.89
C ARG A 262 14.18 -6.94 -37.73
N ILE A 263 14.11 -5.66 -38.09
CA ILE A 263 15.15 -4.94 -38.80
C ILE A 263 15.72 -3.89 -37.83
N ILE A 264 17.04 -3.92 -37.63
CA ILE A 264 17.75 -3.00 -36.77
C ILE A 264 18.68 -2.19 -37.67
N VAL A 265 18.54 -0.85 -37.62
CA VAL A 265 19.30 0.13 -38.39
C VAL A 265 19.98 1.14 -37.46
N ASP A 266 20.84 2.00 -38.02
CA ASP A 266 21.66 2.91 -37.18
C ASP A 266 20.89 4.14 -36.68
N THR A 267 20.02 4.72 -37.53
CA THR A 267 19.34 5.99 -37.23
C THR A 267 17.83 5.95 -37.39
N GLU A 268 17.11 6.87 -36.74
CA GLU A 268 15.65 7.01 -36.91
C GLU A 268 15.24 7.30 -38.35
N GLY A 269 16.03 8.13 -39.08
CA GLY A 269 15.80 8.40 -40.48
C GLY A 269 15.87 7.14 -41.34
N GLU A 270 16.80 6.26 -41.05
CA GLU A 270 16.90 4.95 -41.72
C GLU A 270 15.73 4.02 -41.36
N CYS A 271 15.12 4.14 -40.19
CA CYS A 271 13.90 3.38 -39.89
C CYS A 271 12.78 3.74 -40.87
N TYR A 272 12.53 5.03 -41.15
CA TYR A 272 11.53 5.46 -42.11
C TYR A 272 11.92 5.16 -43.54
N ASN A 273 13.18 5.29 -43.90
CA ASN A 273 13.69 4.90 -45.23
C ASN A 273 13.48 3.39 -45.47
N THR A 274 13.81 2.57 -44.49
CA THR A 274 13.57 1.12 -44.54
C THR A 274 12.09 0.79 -44.72
N LEU A 275 11.19 1.49 -43.99
CA LEU A 275 9.76 1.33 -44.19
C LEU A 275 9.34 1.65 -45.64
N GLY A 276 9.86 2.73 -46.22
CA GLY A 276 9.62 3.09 -47.63
C GLY A 276 10.07 2.01 -48.60
N VAL A 277 11.28 1.48 -48.42
CA VAL A 277 11.83 0.37 -49.23
C VAL A 277 10.95 -0.88 -49.12
N ILE A 278 10.54 -1.26 -47.90
CA ILE A 278 9.68 -2.43 -47.67
C ILE A 278 8.32 -2.25 -48.36
N HIS A 279 7.67 -1.09 -48.22
CA HIS A 279 6.33 -0.83 -48.76
C HIS A 279 6.33 -0.65 -50.28
N SER A 280 7.49 -0.29 -50.89
CA SER A 280 7.62 -0.25 -52.36
C SER A 280 7.69 -1.64 -52.98
N HIS A 281 8.21 -2.66 -52.24
CA HIS A 281 8.35 -4.02 -52.74
C HIS A 281 7.21 -4.96 -52.29
N PHE A 282 6.65 -4.72 -51.09
CA PHE A 282 5.59 -5.55 -50.50
C PHE A 282 4.37 -4.72 -50.13
N LYS A 283 3.17 -5.23 -50.44
CA LYS A 283 1.93 -4.54 -50.14
C LYS A 283 1.63 -4.57 -48.62
N PRO A 284 1.50 -3.41 -47.97
CA PRO A 284 1.09 -3.38 -46.54
C PRO A 284 -0.38 -3.76 -46.38
N VAL A 285 -0.68 -4.41 -45.25
CA VAL A 285 -2.06 -4.73 -44.83
C VAL A 285 -2.70 -3.48 -44.21
N PRO A 286 -3.82 -2.99 -44.76
CA PRO A 286 -4.49 -1.80 -44.24
C PRO A 286 -4.85 -1.91 -42.74
N GLY A 287 -4.66 -0.84 -41.98
CA GLY A 287 -4.98 -0.79 -40.52
C GLY A 287 -3.99 -1.57 -39.63
N ARG A 288 -2.88 -2.09 -40.19
CA ARG A 288 -1.84 -2.81 -39.43
C ARG A 288 -0.53 -2.05 -39.29
N PHE A 289 -0.49 -0.80 -39.63
CA PHE A 289 0.63 0.09 -39.40
C PHE A 289 0.54 0.76 -38.03
N LYS A 290 1.67 0.80 -37.32
CA LYS A 290 1.81 1.50 -36.04
C LYS A 290 3.19 2.12 -35.94
N ASP A 291 3.22 3.41 -35.68
CA ASP A 291 4.45 4.17 -35.47
C ASP A 291 4.64 4.48 -33.98
N TYR A 292 5.45 3.68 -33.33
CA TYR A 292 5.85 3.89 -31.94
C TYR A 292 7.19 4.63 -31.83
N ILE A 293 7.81 5.08 -32.94
CA ILE A 293 8.94 6.00 -32.88
C ILE A 293 8.40 7.42 -32.65
N ALA A 294 7.45 7.84 -33.46
CA ALA A 294 6.80 9.14 -33.33
C ALA A 294 5.98 9.26 -32.02
N VAL A 295 5.34 8.17 -31.58
CA VAL A 295 4.52 8.12 -30.36
C VAL A 295 4.95 6.91 -29.52
N PRO A 296 6.00 7.06 -28.67
CA PRO A 296 6.49 5.98 -27.81
C PRO A 296 5.41 5.49 -26.83
N LYS A 297 5.48 4.21 -26.48
CA LYS A 297 4.63 3.66 -25.41
C LYS A 297 5.06 4.17 -24.02
N SER A 298 4.19 4.01 -23.03
CA SER A 298 4.44 4.40 -21.63
C SER A 298 5.68 3.76 -20.99
N ASN A 299 6.14 2.65 -21.53
CA ASN A 299 7.36 1.96 -21.14
C ASN A 299 8.58 2.31 -22.02
N ASN A 300 8.53 3.45 -22.70
CA ASN A 300 9.55 3.94 -23.65
C ASN A 300 9.85 3.01 -24.83
N TYR A 301 8.95 2.06 -25.12
CA TYR A 301 9.08 1.21 -26.30
C TYR A 301 8.90 2.00 -27.58
N GLN A 302 9.89 1.94 -28.49
CA GLN A 302 9.90 2.58 -29.79
C GLN A 302 10.15 1.53 -30.89
N SER A 303 9.37 1.53 -31.93
CA SER A 303 9.54 0.72 -33.14
C SER A 303 8.49 1.10 -34.17
N ILE A 304 8.80 0.99 -35.45
CA ILE A 304 7.79 0.98 -36.49
C ILE A 304 7.30 -0.46 -36.67
N HIS A 305 5.97 -0.67 -36.65
CA HIS A 305 5.37 -1.95 -36.94
C HIS A 305 4.53 -1.86 -38.19
N THR A 306 4.76 -2.77 -39.12
CA THR A 306 3.93 -2.95 -40.30
C THR A 306 3.70 -4.43 -40.56
N THR A 307 2.54 -4.79 -41.09
CA THR A 307 2.25 -6.13 -41.57
C THR A 307 2.15 -6.07 -43.09
N ILE A 308 2.88 -6.93 -43.75
CA ILE A 308 2.92 -6.99 -45.23
C ILE A 308 2.42 -8.34 -45.74
N VAL A 309 2.03 -8.36 -46.99
CA VAL A 309 1.82 -9.60 -47.78
C VAL A 309 3.15 -10.01 -48.38
N GLY A 310 3.77 -11.02 -47.77
CA GLY A 310 5.06 -11.58 -48.21
C GLY A 310 4.91 -12.59 -49.35
N PRO A 311 6.01 -13.27 -49.72
CA PRO A 311 6.00 -14.33 -50.71
C PRO A 311 4.92 -15.38 -50.40
N GLN A 312 4.37 -16.00 -51.45
CA GLN A 312 3.29 -17.01 -51.34
C GLN A 312 2.01 -16.51 -50.62
N GLY A 313 1.81 -15.19 -50.52
CA GLY A 313 0.62 -14.59 -49.86
C GLY A 313 0.59 -14.71 -48.34
N LYS A 314 1.68 -15.16 -47.70
CA LYS A 314 1.75 -15.25 -46.23
C LYS A 314 1.96 -13.89 -45.61
N PHE A 315 1.28 -13.64 -44.48
CA PHE A 315 1.43 -12.36 -43.74
C PHE A 315 2.65 -12.39 -42.83
N ILE A 316 3.43 -11.29 -42.86
CA ILE A 316 4.64 -11.12 -42.05
C ILE A 316 4.58 -9.79 -41.32
N GLU A 317 4.74 -9.81 -39.98
CA GLU A 317 4.93 -8.59 -39.20
C GLU A 317 6.39 -8.14 -39.30
N ILE A 318 6.63 -6.89 -39.69
CA ILE A 318 7.95 -6.27 -39.70
C ILE A 318 8.04 -5.23 -38.60
N GLN A 319 9.09 -5.33 -37.78
CA GLN A 319 9.44 -4.37 -36.75
C GLN A 319 10.76 -3.71 -37.15
N ILE A 320 10.75 -2.37 -37.25
CA ILE A 320 11.93 -1.59 -37.65
C ILE A 320 12.27 -0.67 -36.50
N ARG A 321 13.54 -0.65 -36.06
CA ARG A 321 14.00 0.18 -34.95
C ARG A 321 15.53 0.35 -34.99
N THR A 322 16.04 1.32 -34.24
CA THR A 322 17.48 1.49 -34.08
C THR A 322 18.05 0.50 -33.04
N GLU A 323 19.39 0.38 -33.00
CA GLU A 323 20.06 -0.46 -32.00
C GLU A 323 19.74 -0.01 -30.57
N GLU A 324 19.67 1.31 -30.32
CA GLU A 324 19.29 1.87 -29.01
C GLU A 324 17.85 1.51 -28.65
N MET A 325 16.91 1.67 -29.57
CA MET A 325 15.51 1.28 -29.39
C MET A 325 15.38 -0.24 -29.15
N ASP A 326 16.21 -1.06 -29.79
CA ASP A 326 16.23 -2.52 -29.59
C ASP A 326 16.67 -2.86 -28.15
N LYS A 327 17.72 -2.21 -27.64
CA LYS A 327 18.17 -2.38 -26.25
C LYS A 327 17.07 -1.97 -25.26
N VAL A 328 16.45 -0.80 -25.44
CA VAL A 328 15.36 -0.34 -24.60
C VAL A 328 14.15 -1.30 -24.67
N ALA A 329 13.83 -1.85 -25.83
CA ALA A 329 12.71 -2.77 -26.01
C ALA A 329 12.94 -4.14 -25.36
N GLU A 330 14.18 -4.62 -25.25
CA GLU A 330 14.54 -5.93 -24.68
C GLU A 330 14.84 -5.84 -23.16
N GLU A 331 15.62 -4.83 -22.76
CA GLU A 331 16.13 -4.66 -21.40
C GLU A 331 15.28 -3.67 -20.57
N GLY A 332 14.44 -2.87 -21.23
CA GLY A 332 13.55 -1.89 -20.58
C GLY A 332 14.33 -0.85 -19.78
N ILE A 333 13.84 -0.55 -18.58
CA ILE A 333 14.47 0.43 -17.69
C ILE A 333 15.88 0.01 -17.26
N ALA A 334 16.21 -1.29 -17.30
CA ALA A 334 17.56 -1.77 -17.00
C ALA A 334 18.62 -1.20 -17.96
N ALA A 335 18.26 -0.98 -19.24
CA ALA A 335 19.15 -0.34 -20.23
C ALA A 335 19.56 1.08 -19.84
N HIS A 336 18.68 1.81 -19.13
CA HIS A 336 18.96 3.17 -18.65
C HIS A 336 19.93 3.21 -17.47
N TRP A 337 19.99 2.15 -16.63
CA TRP A 337 20.89 2.09 -15.46
C TRP A 337 22.36 1.95 -15.87
N SER A 338 22.65 1.18 -16.90
CA SER A 338 24.02 0.98 -17.37
C SER A 338 24.68 2.26 -17.93
N TYR A 339 23.89 3.27 -18.29
CA TYR A 339 24.38 4.50 -18.92
C TYR A 339 24.46 5.72 -17.98
N LYS A 340 23.77 5.70 -16.81
CA LYS A 340 23.54 6.88 -15.97
C LYS A 340 24.23 6.87 -14.61
N GLU A 341 25.32 6.13 -14.39
CA GLU A 341 26.09 6.27 -13.14
C GLU A 341 26.61 7.70 -12.88
N HIS A 342 26.54 8.63 -13.84
CA HIS A 342 27.09 9.98 -13.73
C HIS A 342 26.13 11.15 -14.12
N THR A 343 24.86 10.93 -14.45
CA THR A 343 23.94 12.02 -14.78
C THR A 343 22.72 12.05 -13.86
N LYS A 344 22.42 13.24 -13.31
CA LYS A 344 21.23 13.50 -12.47
C LYS A 344 19.96 13.01 -13.20
N VAL A 345 19.22 12.14 -12.55
CA VAL A 345 17.88 11.67 -12.97
C VAL A 345 17.03 12.88 -13.38
N THR A 346 16.73 12.98 -14.66
CA THR A 346 15.78 13.99 -15.14
C THR A 346 14.39 13.61 -14.65
N LYS A 347 13.66 14.58 -14.07
CA LYS A 347 12.32 14.44 -13.46
C LYS A 347 11.21 13.97 -14.43
N SER A 348 11.54 13.66 -15.69
CA SER A 348 10.59 13.39 -16.77
C SER A 348 10.36 11.91 -17.10
N ASP A 349 10.97 10.96 -16.41
CA ASP A 349 10.76 9.54 -16.71
C ASP A 349 9.36 9.09 -16.27
N GLN A 350 8.53 8.67 -17.23
CA GLN A 350 7.15 8.21 -17.03
C GLN A 350 7.04 7.07 -16.01
N VAL A 351 8.06 6.20 -15.92
CA VAL A 351 8.13 5.11 -14.95
C VAL A 351 8.25 5.63 -13.52
N TYR A 352 9.04 6.67 -13.27
CA TYR A 352 9.12 7.29 -11.94
C TYR A 352 7.82 8.03 -11.59
N GLY A 353 7.12 8.58 -12.58
CA GLY A 353 5.77 9.13 -12.41
C GLY A 353 4.79 8.07 -11.93
N TRP A 354 4.78 6.91 -12.57
CA TRP A 354 3.93 5.78 -12.19
C TRP A 354 4.25 5.24 -10.79
N LEU A 355 5.53 5.05 -10.44
CA LEU A 355 5.92 4.63 -9.09
C LEU A 355 5.48 5.64 -8.02
N ARG A 356 5.54 6.93 -8.32
CA ARG A 356 5.06 8.00 -7.44
C ARG A 356 3.54 7.92 -7.25
N ASN A 357 2.80 7.65 -8.33
CA ASN A 357 1.35 7.43 -8.25
C ASN A 357 0.99 6.23 -7.36
N ILE A 358 1.76 5.14 -7.38
CA ILE A 358 1.57 4.00 -6.45
C ILE A 358 1.71 4.44 -4.99
N LEU A 359 2.71 5.27 -4.67
CA LEU A 359 2.90 5.78 -3.32
C LEU A 359 1.79 6.75 -2.88
N GLU A 360 1.19 7.49 -3.83
CA GLU A 360 0.01 8.32 -3.56
C GLU A 360 -1.23 7.47 -3.34
N LEU A 361 -1.43 6.43 -4.15
CA LEU A 361 -2.49 5.43 -4.01
C LEU A 361 -2.54 4.81 -2.62
N GLN A 362 -1.38 4.56 -2.01
CA GLN A 362 -1.29 4.06 -0.64
C GLN A 362 -2.00 4.95 0.38
N LYS A 363 -1.91 6.28 0.20
CA LYS A 363 -2.49 7.26 1.13
C LYS A 363 -4.01 7.38 0.98
N GLU A 364 -4.54 6.94 -0.15
CA GLU A 364 -5.92 7.15 -0.57
C GLU A 364 -6.79 5.91 -0.42
N THR A 365 -6.18 4.70 -0.40
CA THR A 365 -6.87 3.43 -0.26
C THR A 365 -6.95 3.00 1.19
N GLU A 366 -8.15 2.62 1.65
CA GLU A 366 -8.38 2.18 3.03
C GLU A 366 -8.05 0.71 3.24
N THR A 367 -8.21 -0.13 2.22
CA THR A 367 -7.98 -1.58 2.28
C THR A 367 -6.87 -2.03 1.34
N ALA A 368 -6.18 -3.13 1.72
CA ALA A 368 -5.15 -3.74 0.88
C ALA A 368 -5.72 -4.23 -0.46
N GLN A 369 -6.91 -4.82 -0.46
CA GLN A 369 -7.57 -5.29 -1.67
C GLN A 369 -7.87 -4.17 -2.65
N GLU A 370 -8.42 -3.04 -2.17
CA GLU A 370 -8.69 -1.86 -3.00
C GLU A 370 -7.41 -1.31 -3.64
N PHE A 371 -6.31 -1.31 -2.88
CA PHE A 371 -5.00 -0.90 -3.38
C PHE A 371 -4.51 -1.83 -4.50
N ILE A 372 -4.56 -3.15 -4.28
CA ILE A 372 -4.11 -4.16 -5.26
C ILE A 372 -4.95 -4.07 -6.53
N ASP A 373 -6.28 -4.03 -6.40
CA ASP A 373 -7.19 -3.92 -7.55
C ASP A 373 -6.91 -2.65 -8.37
N SER A 374 -6.64 -1.54 -7.69
CA SER A 374 -6.31 -0.26 -8.35
C SER A 374 -4.98 -0.33 -9.09
N VAL A 375 -3.93 -0.86 -8.46
CA VAL A 375 -2.61 -1.02 -9.09
C VAL A 375 -2.66 -2.03 -10.23
N THR A 376 -3.35 -3.15 -10.05
CA THR A 376 -3.48 -4.19 -11.10
C THR A 376 -4.23 -3.65 -12.32
N LYS A 377 -5.31 -2.91 -12.11
CA LYS A 377 -6.03 -2.23 -13.21
C LYS A 377 -5.13 -1.23 -13.94
N ASP A 378 -4.35 -0.45 -13.20
CA ASP A 378 -3.45 0.55 -13.78
C ASP A 378 -2.31 -0.09 -14.61
N ILE A 379 -1.84 -1.27 -14.19
CA ILE A 379 -0.80 -2.03 -14.89
C ILE A 379 -1.35 -2.76 -16.13
N MET A 380 -2.58 -3.32 -16.07
CA MET A 380 -3.14 -4.21 -17.10
C MET A 380 -3.87 -3.50 -18.23
N ASN A 381 -4.34 -2.25 -18.03
CA ASN A 381 -5.13 -1.56 -19.02
C ASN A 381 -4.30 -1.24 -20.28
N GLU A 382 -4.85 -1.62 -21.45
CA GLU A 382 -4.39 -1.06 -22.73
C GLU A 382 -4.57 0.46 -22.68
N THR A 383 -3.67 1.21 -23.30
CA THR A 383 -3.67 2.66 -23.29
C THR A 383 -4.15 3.23 -24.61
N VAL A 384 -4.81 4.39 -24.56
CA VAL A 384 -5.17 5.20 -25.71
C VAL A 384 -4.41 6.52 -25.65
N PHE A 385 -3.90 6.95 -26.78
CA PHE A 385 -3.24 8.24 -26.94
C PHE A 385 -4.24 9.24 -27.52
N VAL A 386 -4.48 10.32 -26.79
CA VAL A 386 -5.38 11.40 -27.20
C VAL A 386 -4.62 12.72 -27.30
N PHE A 387 -5.06 13.61 -28.15
CA PHE A 387 -4.39 14.86 -28.44
C PHE A 387 -5.13 16.05 -27.86
N SER A 388 -4.39 16.98 -27.25
CA SER A 388 -4.94 18.29 -26.93
C SER A 388 -5.17 19.11 -28.23
N PRO A 389 -5.94 20.20 -28.20
CA PRO A 389 -6.07 21.09 -29.35
C PRO A 389 -4.75 21.68 -29.83
N LYS A 390 -3.73 21.74 -28.96
CA LYS A 390 -2.37 22.21 -29.27
C LYS A 390 -1.46 21.14 -29.83
N GLY A 391 -1.92 19.87 -29.86
CA GLY A 391 -1.15 18.73 -30.35
C GLY A 391 -0.38 17.98 -29.25
N ASP A 392 -0.51 18.38 -27.96
CA ASP A 392 0.13 17.63 -26.88
C ASP A 392 -0.55 16.27 -26.72
N ILE A 393 0.26 15.23 -26.53
CA ILE A 393 -0.21 13.85 -26.39
C ILE A 393 -0.43 13.55 -24.91
N THR A 394 -1.59 12.96 -24.61
CA THR A 394 -1.91 12.43 -23.27
C THR A 394 -2.25 10.96 -23.38
N GLU A 395 -1.56 10.14 -22.60
CA GLU A 395 -1.82 8.70 -22.48
C GLU A 395 -2.88 8.48 -21.38
N LEU A 396 -3.92 7.70 -21.73
CA LEU A 396 -5.00 7.34 -20.83
C LEU A 396 -5.31 5.83 -20.94
N PRO A 397 -5.84 5.16 -19.91
CA PRO A 397 -6.27 3.79 -20.03
C PRO A 397 -7.43 3.65 -21.02
N GLN A 398 -7.52 2.50 -21.69
CA GLN A 398 -8.64 2.20 -22.59
C GLN A 398 -9.98 2.31 -21.85
N GLY A 399 -10.94 2.96 -22.48
CA GLY A 399 -12.23 3.28 -21.89
C GLY A 399 -12.26 4.57 -21.07
N ALA A 400 -11.14 5.30 -20.98
CA ALA A 400 -11.10 6.63 -20.37
C ALA A 400 -12.04 7.62 -21.07
N THR A 401 -12.46 8.62 -20.32
CA THR A 401 -13.48 9.60 -20.74
C THR A 401 -12.89 11.01 -20.89
N PRO A 402 -13.59 11.96 -21.49
CA PRO A 402 -13.16 13.37 -21.49
C PRO A 402 -12.94 13.95 -20.10
N LEU A 403 -13.63 13.46 -19.07
CA LEU A 403 -13.36 13.85 -17.67
C LEU A 403 -11.99 13.36 -17.21
N ASP A 404 -11.63 12.10 -17.52
CA ASP A 404 -10.30 11.58 -17.22
C ASP A 404 -9.20 12.44 -17.84
N PHE A 405 -9.39 12.81 -19.11
CA PHE A 405 -8.48 13.69 -19.83
C PHE A 405 -8.39 15.09 -19.17
N ALA A 406 -9.53 15.69 -18.79
CA ALA A 406 -9.55 17.00 -18.13
C ALA A 406 -8.78 17.01 -16.80
N PHE A 407 -8.96 15.95 -15.98
CA PHE A 407 -8.22 15.80 -14.71
C PHE A 407 -6.77 15.39 -14.92
N ALA A 408 -6.41 14.76 -16.02
CA ALA A 408 -5.02 14.46 -16.39
C ALA A 408 -4.25 15.73 -16.70
N ILE A 409 -4.85 16.67 -17.45
CA ILE A 409 -4.22 17.95 -17.77
C ILE A 409 -4.01 18.78 -16.50
N HIS A 410 -5.09 19.10 -15.78
CA HIS A 410 -5.04 19.88 -14.55
C HIS A 410 -6.31 19.74 -13.72
N THR A 411 -6.18 19.64 -12.39
CA THR A 411 -7.33 19.50 -11.48
C THR A 411 -8.35 20.64 -11.64
N GLN A 412 -7.91 21.88 -11.85
CA GLN A 412 -8.82 23.02 -12.04
C GLN A 412 -9.60 22.93 -13.36
N ILE A 413 -9.00 22.38 -14.43
CA ILE A 413 -9.70 22.15 -15.71
C ILE A 413 -10.75 21.07 -15.50
N GLY A 414 -10.41 19.98 -14.83
CA GLY A 414 -11.36 18.93 -14.46
C GLY A 414 -12.53 19.47 -13.65
N CYS A 415 -12.27 20.24 -12.59
CA CYS A 415 -13.32 20.82 -11.73
C CYS A 415 -14.24 21.82 -12.47
N LYS A 416 -13.72 22.50 -13.48
CA LYS A 416 -14.49 23.49 -14.25
C LYS A 416 -15.09 22.91 -15.53
N CYS A 417 -14.94 21.61 -15.79
CA CYS A 417 -15.46 20.95 -16.96
C CYS A 417 -17.00 20.98 -16.99
N VAL A 418 -17.57 21.39 -18.11
CA VAL A 418 -19.02 21.40 -18.36
C VAL A 418 -19.39 20.61 -19.63
N GLY A 419 -18.41 20.23 -20.44
CA GLY A 419 -18.58 19.48 -21.67
C GLY A 419 -17.26 19.22 -22.38
N ALA A 420 -17.31 18.48 -23.47
CA ALA A 420 -16.14 18.19 -24.27
C ALA A 420 -16.49 18.12 -25.77
N LYS A 421 -15.49 18.40 -26.61
CA LYS A 421 -15.54 18.12 -28.05
C LYS A 421 -14.47 17.08 -28.38
N VAL A 422 -14.84 16.09 -29.15
CA VAL A 422 -13.91 15.10 -29.69
C VAL A 422 -13.94 15.20 -31.22
N ASN A 423 -12.78 15.39 -31.83
CA ASN A 423 -12.65 15.58 -33.28
C ASN A 423 -13.57 16.69 -33.83
N GLY A 424 -13.74 17.77 -33.06
CA GLY A 424 -14.60 18.91 -33.38
C GLY A 424 -16.08 18.74 -33.10
N LYS A 425 -16.56 17.56 -32.70
CA LYS A 425 -17.96 17.28 -32.36
C LYS A 425 -18.17 17.28 -30.84
N ILE A 426 -19.27 17.88 -30.39
CA ILE A 426 -19.63 17.84 -28.96
C ILE A 426 -20.04 16.40 -28.61
N VAL A 427 -19.48 15.91 -27.49
CA VAL A 427 -19.75 14.56 -26.97
C VAL A 427 -20.19 14.64 -25.50
N THR A 428 -20.82 13.58 -25.02
CA THR A 428 -21.16 13.42 -23.60
C THR A 428 -19.90 13.18 -22.77
N LEU A 429 -19.93 13.47 -21.47
CA LEU A 429 -18.77 13.32 -20.58
C LEU A 429 -18.38 11.86 -20.31
N ASP A 430 -19.29 10.91 -20.60
CA ASP A 430 -19.07 9.46 -20.51
C ASP A 430 -18.61 8.81 -21.83
N TYR A 431 -18.38 9.61 -22.88
CA TYR A 431 -17.84 9.14 -24.16
C TYR A 431 -16.51 8.40 -23.91
N LYS A 432 -16.33 7.23 -24.58
CA LYS A 432 -15.10 6.45 -24.46
C LYS A 432 -14.10 6.88 -25.52
N LEU A 433 -13.04 7.51 -25.07
CA LEU A 433 -11.96 8.03 -25.92
C LEU A 433 -11.29 6.90 -26.69
N GLN A 434 -11.00 7.17 -27.96
CA GLN A 434 -10.32 6.27 -28.89
C GLN A 434 -8.89 6.77 -29.18
N ASN A 435 -8.05 5.85 -29.61
CA ASN A 435 -6.68 6.20 -30.00
C ASN A 435 -6.67 7.19 -31.16
N GLY A 436 -5.98 8.31 -31.01
CA GLY A 436 -5.91 9.37 -32.04
C GLY A 436 -6.98 10.47 -31.89
N ASP A 437 -7.89 10.37 -30.92
CA ASP A 437 -8.91 11.41 -30.70
C ASP A 437 -8.27 12.74 -30.30
N ARG A 438 -8.74 13.84 -30.91
CA ARG A 438 -8.43 15.21 -30.53
C ARG A 438 -9.49 15.73 -29.57
N VAL A 439 -9.11 15.97 -28.31
CA VAL A 439 -10.04 16.28 -27.22
C VAL A 439 -9.92 17.73 -26.79
N GLU A 440 -11.01 18.49 -26.85
CA GLU A 440 -11.12 19.86 -26.35
C GLU A 440 -12.09 19.89 -25.16
N ILE A 441 -11.63 20.35 -23.99
CA ILE A 441 -12.46 20.46 -22.79
C ILE A 441 -13.13 21.83 -22.73
N ILE A 442 -14.44 21.85 -22.60
CA ILE A 442 -15.23 23.06 -22.42
C ILE A 442 -15.35 23.34 -20.92
N THR A 443 -14.82 24.50 -20.49
CA THR A 443 -14.84 24.91 -19.08
C THR A 443 -15.73 26.11 -18.84
N SER A 444 -16.35 26.18 -17.66
CA SER A 444 -17.12 27.36 -17.22
C SER A 444 -16.60 27.90 -15.90
N LYS A 445 -16.52 29.22 -15.76
CA LYS A 445 -16.19 29.90 -14.49
C LYS A 445 -17.26 29.67 -13.41
N ASN A 446 -18.51 29.44 -13.84
CA ASN A 446 -19.67 29.23 -12.97
C ASN A 446 -19.94 27.75 -12.68
N SER A 447 -19.02 26.84 -13.04
CA SER A 447 -19.16 25.42 -12.72
C SER A 447 -19.18 25.24 -11.19
N LYS A 448 -20.17 24.44 -10.72
CA LYS A 448 -20.29 24.06 -9.30
C LYS A 448 -19.24 23.01 -8.85
N GLY A 449 -18.33 22.63 -9.74
CA GLY A 449 -17.36 21.57 -9.49
C GLY A 449 -17.90 20.16 -9.79
N PRO A 450 -17.12 19.12 -9.46
CA PRO A 450 -17.53 17.73 -9.68
C PRO A 450 -18.75 17.35 -8.84
N ASN A 451 -19.61 16.50 -9.39
CA ASN A 451 -20.70 15.84 -8.66
C ASN A 451 -20.33 14.36 -8.36
N LYS A 452 -21.17 13.68 -7.57
CA LYS A 452 -20.94 12.26 -7.21
C LYS A 452 -21.00 11.34 -8.43
N ASP A 453 -21.85 11.64 -9.42
CA ASP A 453 -22.05 10.81 -10.63
C ASP A 453 -20.78 10.75 -11.48
N TRP A 454 -19.89 11.75 -11.36
CA TRP A 454 -18.60 11.74 -12.06
C TRP A 454 -17.69 10.59 -11.62
N LEU A 455 -17.85 10.08 -10.40
CA LEU A 455 -17.08 8.92 -9.91
C LEU A 455 -17.39 7.63 -10.68
N ASP A 456 -18.61 7.53 -11.23
CA ASP A 456 -19.05 6.39 -12.03
C ASP A 456 -18.65 6.54 -13.51
N ILE A 457 -18.48 7.78 -13.97
CA ILE A 457 -18.07 8.10 -15.35
C ILE A 457 -16.56 7.90 -15.54
N VAL A 458 -15.73 8.39 -14.61
CA VAL A 458 -14.29 8.34 -14.75
C VAL A 458 -13.73 6.94 -14.51
N VAL A 459 -12.72 6.59 -15.30
CA VAL A 459 -12.04 5.28 -15.24
C VAL A 459 -10.72 5.39 -14.48
N THR A 460 -9.99 6.50 -14.67
CA THR A 460 -8.65 6.67 -14.07
C THR A 460 -8.74 6.87 -12.56
N HIS A 461 -7.85 6.21 -11.83
CA HIS A 461 -7.77 6.38 -10.40
C HIS A 461 -7.40 7.82 -10.01
N GLY A 462 -6.48 8.45 -10.75
CA GLY A 462 -6.09 9.85 -10.52
C GLY A 462 -7.26 10.83 -10.62
N ALA A 463 -8.18 10.64 -11.59
CA ALA A 463 -9.40 11.45 -11.67
C ALA A 463 -10.35 11.16 -10.50
N LYS A 464 -10.57 9.87 -10.16
CA LYS A 464 -11.40 9.46 -9.02
C LYS A 464 -10.94 10.07 -7.71
N SER A 465 -9.65 10.00 -7.45
CA SER A 465 -9.03 10.55 -6.25
C SER A 465 -9.18 12.06 -6.16
N LYS A 466 -8.84 12.77 -7.24
CA LYS A 466 -9.01 14.23 -7.31
C LYS A 466 -10.46 14.65 -7.11
N ILE A 467 -11.43 13.92 -7.72
CA ILE A 467 -12.86 14.15 -7.55
C ILE A 467 -13.29 13.90 -6.11
N LYS A 468 -12.91 12.75 -5.50
CA LYS A 468 -13.22 12.41 -4.09
C LYS A 468 -12.70 13.50 -3.14
N LYS A 469 -11.47 13.98 -3.38
CA LYS A 469 -10.86 15.05 -2.57
C LYS A 469 -11.68 16.33 -2.66
N VAL A 470 -11.98 16.79 -3.88
CA VAL A 470 -12.78 18.02 -4.08
C VAL A 470 -14.18 17.89 -3.49
N LEU A 471 -14.85 16.73 -3.67
CA LEU A 471 -16.15 16.48 -3.05
C LEU A 471 -16.08 16.50 -1.51
N LYS A 472 -15.02 15.93 -0.92
CA LYS A 472 -14.78 15.97 0.52
C LYS A 472 -14.57 17.40 1.02
N ASP A 473 -13.79 18.18 0.29
CA ASP A 473 -13.56 19.59 0.63
C ASP A 473 -14.85 20.40 0.52
N LEU A 474 -15.66 20.21 -0.53
CA LEU A 474 -16.97 20.85 -0.69
C LEU A 474 -17.96 20.47 0.42
N VAL A 475 -18.00 19.18 0.80
CA VAL A 475 -18.83 18.71 1.92
C VAL A 475 -18.33 19.32 3.24
N ARG A 476 -17.01 19.41 3.42
CA ARG A 476 -16.41 20.03 4.61
C ARG A 476 -16.78 21.51 4.71
N ASP A 477 -16.63 22.28 3.61
CA ASP A 477 -16.97 23.70 3.57
C ASP A 477 -18.47 23.91 3.87
N GLN A 478 -19.34 23.07 3.30
CA GLN A 478 -20.77 23.13 3.58
C GLN A 478 -21.07 22.77 5.04
N THR A 479 -20.35 21.78 5.60
CA THR A 479 -20.50 21.39 7.02
C THR A 479 -20.04 22.50 7.96
N ILE A 480 -18.93 23.17 7.64
CA ILE A 480 -18.44 24.34 8.37
C ILE A 480 -19.50 25.47 8.34
N LYS A 481 -20.04 25.75 7.16
CA LYS A 481 -21.08 26.78 6.99
C LYS A 481 -22.32 26.43 7.81
N ASN A 482 -22.82 25.22 7.71
CA ASN A 482 -23.97 24.74 8.49
C ASN A 482 -23.70 24.80 10.00
N GLY A 483 -22.49 24.43 10.42
CA GLY A 483 -22.06 24.51 11.83
C GLY A 483 -22.05 25.94 12.35
N ARG A 484 -21.55 26.87 11.54
CA ARG A 484 -21.53 28.30 11.85
C ARG A 484 -22.94 28.89 11.95
N GLU A 485 -23.80 28.62 10.97
CA GLU A 485 -25.20 29.09 10.93
C GLU A 485 -26.01 28.53 12.12
N ASN A 486 -25.83 27.23 12.46
CA ASN A 486 -26.47 26.60 13.60
C ASN A 486 -26.04 27.24 14.92
N LEU A 487 -24.75 27.50 15.07
CA LEU A 487 -24.21 28.12 16.28
C LEU A 487 -24.67 29.58 16.42
N GLU A 488 -24.63 30.34 15.32
CA GLU A 488 -25.12 31.73 15.26
C GLU A 488 -26.57 31.84 15.69
N ARG A 489 -27.43 30.92 15.19
CA ARG A 489 -28.84 30.87 15.56
C ARG A 489 -29.04 30.59 17.06
N GLU A 490 -28.28 29.67 17.65
CA GLU A 490 -28.41 29.32 19.06
C GLU A 490 -27.81 30.43 19.99
N LEU A 491 -26.69 31.05 19.57
CA LEU A 491 -26.10 32.18 20.26
C LEU A 491 -26.99 33.42 20.21
N GLY A 492 -27.68 33.65 19.08
CA GLY A 492 -28.64 34.74 18.94
C GLY A 492 -29.78 34.70 20.00
N LYS A 493 -30.18 33.48 20.43
CA LYS A 493 -31.16 33.32 21.54
C LYS A 493 -30.62 33.80 22.91
N LEU A 494 -29.32 33.86 23.04
CA LEU A 494 -28.62 34.35 24.25
C LEU A 494 -28.19 35.82 24.17
N GLY A 495 -28.35 36.46 22.98
CA GLY A 495 -27.91 37.82 22.71
C GLY A 495 -26.38 37.94 22.52
N ILE A 496 -25.70 36.85 22.18
CA ILE A 496 -24.24 36.81 21.95
C ILE A 496 -23.96 36.76 20.44
N THR A 497 -23.02 37.55 19.99
CA THR A 497 -22.53 37.51 18.62
C THR A 497 -21.45 36.41 18.44
N LEU A 498 -21.26 35.93 17.21
CA LEU A 498 -20.18 34.97 16.91
C LEU A 498 -18.80 35.50 17.29
N LYS A 499 -18.51 36.80 17.09
CA LYS A 499 -17.24 37.41 17.46
C LYS A 499 -16.99 37.36 18.98
N GLU A 500 -18.00 37.68 19.76
CA GLU A 500 -17.90 37.61 21.24
C GLU A 500 -17.67 36.18 21.72
N MET A 501 -18.28 35.21 21.06
CA MET A 501 -18.07 33.78 21.34
C MET A 501 -16.67 33.32 20.99
N GLU A 502 -16.14 33.70 19.80
CA GLU A 502 -14.80 33.35 19.34
C GLU A 502 -13.68 33.82 20.28
N GLU A 503 -13.89 34.95 20.94
CA GLU A 503 -12.95 35.52 21.91
C GLU A 503 -13.13 34.98 23.34
N ASP A 504 -14.23 34.28 23.60
CA ASP A 504 -14.56 33.78 24.94
C ASP A 504 -13.59 32.70 25.44
N PRO A 505 -13.05 32.81 26.66
CA PRO A 505 -12.14 31.82 27.24
C PRO A 505 -12.72 30.43 27.34
N ILE A 506 -14.05 30.28 27.45
CA ILE A 506 -14.74 28.97 27.49
C ILE A 506 -14.56 28.23 26.19
N ILE A 507 -14.64 28.92 25.05
CA ILE A 507 -14.47 28.36 23.73
C ILE A 507 -13.00 27.98 23.50
N LYS A 508 -12.08 28.89 23.84
CA LYS A 508 -10.63 28.59 23.73
C LYS A 508 -10.25 27.35 24.54
N LYS A 509 -10.72 27.24 25.76
CA LYS A 509 -10.52 26.07 26.63
C LYS A 509 -11.19 24.80 26.07
N HIS A 510 -12.35 24.93 25.42
CA HIS A 510 -13.02 23.80 24.76
C HIS A 510 -12.23 23.31 23.54
N MET A 511 -11.70 24.21 22.73
CA MET A 511 -10.85 23.90 21.59
C MET A 511 -9.56 23.19 22.02
N GLU A 512 -8.87 23.72 23.03
CA GLU A 512 -7.65 23.11 23.60
C GLU A 512 -7.92 21.69 24.13
N LYS A 513 -9.00 21.50 24.88
CA LYS A 513 -9.37 20.20 25.46
C LYS A 513 -9.66 19.13 24.41
N ASN A 514 -10.14 19.54 23.24
CA ASN A 514 -10.49 18.62 22.14
C ASN A 514 -9.45 18.61 21.01
N ASN A 515 -8.27 19.21 21.21
CA ASN A 515 -7.20 19.35 20.22
C ASN A 515 -7.67 20.00 18.90
N ILE A 516 -8.57 20.97 18.96
CA ILE A 516 -9.08 21.72 17.82
C ILE A 516 -8.15 22.91 17.59
N THR A 517 -7.54 22.99 16.41
CA THR A 517 -6.46 23.95 16.11
C THR A 517 -6.95 25.24 15.46
N SER A 518 -8.16 25.22 14.88
CA SER A 518 -8.72 26.38 14.19
C SER A 518 -10.22 26.54 14.41
N LEU A 519 -10.75 27.75 14.21
CA LEU A 519 -12.19 28.02 14.28
C LEU A 519 -12.97 27.27 13.19
N ASP A 520 -12.43 27.11 12.01
CA ASP A 520 -13.06 26.32 10.95
C ASP A 520 -13.21 24.86 11.34
N GLU A 521 -12.21 24.29 12.02
CA GLU A 521 -12.27 22.94 12.55
C GLU A 521 -13.31 22.84 13.68
N PHE A 522 -13.43 23.86 14.53
CA PHE A 522 -14.47 23.95 15.54
C PHE A 522 -15.87 23.98 14.89
N TYR A 523 -16.10 24.83 13.90
CA TYR A 523 -17.37 24.88 13.16
C TYR A 523 -17.68 23.58 12.44
N TYR A 524 -16.65 22.91 11.88
CA TYR A 524 -16.79 21.59 11.28
C TYR A 524 -17.29 20.54 12.30
N HIS A 525 -16.67 20.49 13.49
CA HIS A 525 -17.10 19.59 14.59
C HIS A 525 -18.52 19.88 15.08
N VAL A 526 -18.91 21.13 15.08
CA VAL A 526 -20.29 21.56 15.41
C VAL A 526 -21.26 21.08 14.31
N GLY A 527 -20.90 21.24 13.03
CA GLY A 527 -21.72 20.82 11.90
C GLY A 527 -21.90 19.31 11.81
N GLU A 528 -20.87 18.51 12.15
CA GLU A 528 -20.94 17.05 12.25
C GLU A 528 -21.61 16.54 13.55
N LYS A 529 -22.10 17.42 14.42
CA LYS A 529 -22.67 17.08 15.74
C LYS A 529 -21.69 16.33 16.68
N ARG A 530 -20.39 16.38 16.40
CA ARG A 530 -19.35 15.81 17.27
C ARG A 530 -19.16 16.67 18.53
N SER A 531 -19.25 17.97 18.42
CA SER A 531 -19.34 18.88 19.56
C SER A 531 -20.81 19.06 19.93
N LYS A 532 -21.17 18.71 21.16
CA LYS A 532 -22.52 18.94 21.66
C LYS A 532 -22.70 20.45 21.89
N ILE A 533 -23.37 21.10 20.97
CA ILE A 533 -23.67 22.56 21.00
C ILE A 533 -24.32 22.90 22.32
N ASP A 534 -25.24 22.08 22.80
CA ASP A 534 -25.99 22.28 24.06
C ASP A 534 -25.07 22.50 25.27
N ILE A 535 -23.95 21.74 25.34
CA ILE A 535 -22.99 21.88 26.46
C ILE A 535 -22.26 23.21 26.38
N ILE A 536 -21.95 23.69 25.19
CA ILE A 536 -21.28 24.99 24.99
C ILE A 536 -22.24 26.12 25.34
N ILE A 537 -23.45 26.04 24.82
CA ILE A 537 -24.54 27.00 25.08
C ILE A 537 -24.88 27.08 26.58
N ASP A 538 -24.99 25.93 27.24
CA ASP A 538 -25.28 25.91 28.71
C ASP A 538 -24.14 26.53 29.54
N LYS A 539 -22.89 26.34 29.14
CA LYS A 539 -21.76 27.00 29.83
C LYS A 539 -21.76 28.50 29.64
N LEU A 540 -22.05 28.96 28.42
CA LEU A 540 -22.18 30.41 28.14
C LEU A 540 -23.37 31.00 28.87
N ARG A 541 -24.52 30.31 28.89
CA ARG A 541 -25.72 30.73 29.65
C ARG A 541 -25.42 30.89 31.13
N LYS A 542 -24.77 29.89 31.75
CA LYS A 542 -24.38 29.94 33.17
C LYS A 542 -23.41 31.09 33.48
N LYS A 543 -22.52 31.45 32.55
CA LYS A 543 -21.63 32.59 32.66
C LYS A 543 -22.42 33.90 32.67
N ILE A 544 -23.33 34.10 31.71
CA ILE A 544 -24.17 35.28 31.59
C ILE A 544 -25.06 35.45 32.83
N GLU A 545 -25.68 34.35 33.31
CA GLU A 545 -26.48 34.37 34.53
C GLU A 545 -25.66 34.75 35.78
N LYS A 546 -24.39 34.29 35.81
CA LYS A 546 -23.45 34.67 36.89
C LYS A 546 -23.04 36.14 36.78
N ASP A 547 -22.76 36.64 35.59
CA ASP A 547 -22.37 38.03 35.35
C ASP A 547 -23.55 38.99 35.65
N ARG A 548 -24.79 38.65 35.25
CA ARG A 548 -26.01 39.38 35.63
C ARG A 548 -26.31 39.33 37.12
N LYS A 549 -25.97 38.26 37.84
CA LYS A 549 -26.05 38.21 39.30
C LYS A 549 -25.00 39.08 39.97
N ILE A 550 -23.84 39.28 39.39
CA ILE A 550 -22.77 40.14 39.89
C ILE A 550 -23.12 41.61 39.68
N GLU A 551 -23.76 42.00 38.59
CA GLU A 551 -24.22 43.36 38.32
C GLU A 551 -25.38 43.80 39.25
N ASN A 552 -26.16 42.86 39.80
CA ASN A 552 -27.27 43.13 40.70
C ASN A 552 -26.93 42.98 42.19
N ILE A 553 -25.65 42.79 42.56
CA ILE A 553 -25.24 42.64 43.96
C ILE A 553 -24.78 44.00 44.49
N ASN A 554 -25.61 44.57 45.40
CA ASN A 554 -25.30 45.77 46.18
C ASN A 554 -24.15 45.45 47.17
N ILE A 555 -23.04 46.17 47.06
CA ILE A 555 -21.77 45.91 47.78
C ILE A 555 -21.90 46.00 49.30
N GLU A 556 -22.94 46.63 49.80
CA GLU A 556 -23.17 46.79 51.25
C GLU A 556 -23.66 45.53 51.96
N GLU A 557 -24.37 44.61 51.25
CA GLU A 557 -24.84 43.34 51.83
C GLU A 557 -23.77 42.23 51.91
N LEU A 558 -22.67 42.40 51.20
CA LEU A 558 -21.55 41.38 51.11
C LEU A 558 -20.55 41.55 52.28
N MET A 559 -20.47 42.70 52.88
CA MET A 559 -19.53 42.91 54.00
C MET A 559 -20.02 42.31 55.34
N GLU A 560 -21.28 42.06 55.49
CA GLU A 560 -21.82 41.42 56.74
C GLU A 560 -21.77 39.88 56.73
N LYS A 561 -21.67 39.21 55.56
CA LYS A 561 -21.70 37.75 55.47
C LYS A 561 -20.31 37.08 55.39
N LYS A 562 -19.21 37.86 55.54
CA LYS A 562 -17.83 37.30 55.48
C LYS A 562 -17.22 36.88 56.82
N LYS A 563 -17.95 36.97 57.92
CA LYS A 563 -17.42 36.63 59.28
C LYS A 563 -17.67 35.18 59.74
N ASP A 564 -18.41 34.36 58.96
CA ASP A 564 -18.81 33.02 59.47
C ASP A 564 -18.49 31.83 58.63
N LYS A 565 -17.50 31.94 57.65
CA LYS A 565 -17.06 30.77 56.86
C LYS A 565 -15.57 30.72 56.65
N GLU A 566 -14.82 30.67 57.70
CA GLU A 566 -13.48 30.07 57.71
C GLU A 566 -13.53 28.76 58.51
N LYS A 567 -13.96 27.71 57.91
CA LYS A 567 -13.58 26.30 58.23
C LYS A 567 -14.10 25.37 57.16
N SER A 568 -13.11 24.58 56.60
CA SER A 568 -13.26 23.41 55.74
C SER A 568 -13.57 23.66 54.27
N SER A 569 -12.49 23.72 53.43
CA SER A 569 -12.53 23.41 52.02
C SER A 569 -11.55 22.26 51.71
N SER A 570 -12.01 21.02 51.89
CA SER A 570 -11.39 19.88 51.20
C SER A 570 -11.86 19.91 49.73
N SER A 571 -10.97 20.02 48.79
CA SER A 571 -11.29 20.02 47.38
C SER A 571 -11.69 18.61 46.94
N LYS A 572 -12.91 18.46 46.45
CA LYS A 572 -13.40 17.20 45.86
C LYS A 572 -12.80 17.00 44.46
N ASN A 573 -12.12 15.89 44.25
CA ASN A 573 -11.71 15.41 42.93
C ASN A 573 -12.82 14.56 42.30
N ASP A 574 -12.94 14.59 40.96
CA ASP A 574 -13.93 13.80 40.17
C ASP A 574 -13.83 12.27 40.40
N TYR A 575 -12.79 11.79 41.07
CA TYR A 575 -12.49 10.36 41.31
C TYR A 575 -12.86 9.84 42.67
N GLY A 576 -13.38 10.70 43.55
CA GLY A 576 -13.80 10.30 44.91
C GLY A 576 -12.64 9.90 45.83
N ILE A 577 -11.49 10.53 45.68
CA ILE A 577 -10.32 10.35 46.55
C ILE A 577 -10.03 11.63 47.32
N ILE A 578 -9.76 11.50 48.62
CA ILE A 578 -9.34 12.58 49.50
C ILE A 578 -7.81 12.51 49.68
N ILE A 579 -7.15 13.64 49.49
CA ILE A 579 -5.70 13.79 49.70
C ILE A 579 -5.50 14.99 50.61
N ASP A 580 -4.85 14.78 51.75
CA ASP A 580 -4.55 15.86 52.68
C ASP A 580 -3.46 16.80 52.12
N GLY A 581 -3.74 18.07 52.07
CA GLY A 581 -2.77 19.15 51.82
C GLY A 581 -2.46 19.45 50.32
N VAL A 582 -3.12 18.83 49.32
CA VAL A 582 -2.82 19.05 47.91
C VAL A 582 -4.07 19.43 47.10
N ASN A 583 -4.14 20.67 46.67
CA ASN A 583 -5.20 21.18 45.81
C ASN A 583 -4.76 21.15 44.33
N ASN A 584 -5.61 20.60 43.44
CA ASN A 584 -5.45 20.64 41.99
C ASN A 584 -4.36 19.77 41.36
N THR A 585 -4.04 18.60 41.87
CA THR A 585 -3.09 17.68 41.26
C THR A 585 -3.80 16.62 40.42
N LEU A 586 -3.21 16.26 39.27
CA LEU A 586 -3.69 15.17 38.43
C LEU A 586 -3.55 13.84 39.16
N ILE A 587 -4.70 13.16 39.43
CA ILE A 587 -4.76 11.84 40.04
C ILE A 587 -5.01 10.79 38.93
N ARG A 588 -4.32 9.68 39.02
CA ARG A 588 -4.52 8.53 38.14
C ARG A 588 -4.49 7.24 38.92
N PHE A 589 -5.35 6.29 38.52
CA PHE A 589 -5.29 4.93 39.06
C PHE A 589 -4.22 4.11 38.37
N ALA A 590 -3.47 3.34 39.14
CA ALA A 590 -2.43 2.48 38.68
C ALA A 590 -3.01 1.31 37.86
N ARG A 591 -2.45 1.07 36.68
CA ARG A 591 -2.87 -0.05 35.82
C ARG A 591 -2.42 -1.42 36.33
N CYS A 592 -1.40 -1.47 37.17
CA CYS A 592 -0.82 -2.72 37.70
C CYS A 592 -1.62 -3.37 38.81
N CYS A 593 -2.58 -2.63 39.45
CA CYS A 593 -3.37 -3.15 40.57
C CYS A 593 -4.83 -2.69 40.56
N THR A 594 -5.21 -1.77 39.63
CA THR A 594 -6.57 -1.29 39.40
C THR A 594 -7.41 -1.15 40.71
N PRO A 595 -7.09 -0.16 41.58
CA PRO A 595 -7.76 -0.02 42.86
C PRO A 595 -9.24 0.31 42.71
N LEU A 596 -10.08 -0.26 43.60
CA LEU A 596 -11.53 -0.07 43.63
C LEU A 596 -11.96 0.56 44.94
N PRO A 597 -13.11 1.31 45.00
CA PRO A 597 -13.67 1.78 46.24
C PRO A 597 -13.85 0.64 47.25
N GLY A 598 -13.24 0.80 48.43
CA GLY A 598 -13.16 -0.20 49.47
C GLY A 598 -11.85 -1.01 49.51
N ASP A 599 -10.89 -0.75 48.62
CA ASP A 599 -9.51 -1.22 48.77
C ASP A 599 -8.72 -0.23 49.66
N GLU A 600 -7.73 -0.74 50.42
CA GLU A 600 -6.72 0.09 51.05
C GLU A 600 -5.78 0.66 49.99
N ILE A 601 -5.68 1.98 49.87
CA ILE A 601 -4.96 2.66 48.83
C ILE A 601 -3.80 3.50 49.40
N GLY A 602 -2.77 3.71 48.55
CA GLY A 602 -1.66 4.61 48.77
C GLY A 602 -1.34 5.39 47.50
N GLY A 603 -0.94 6.64 47.66
CA GLY A 603 -0.54 7.50 46.55
C GLY A 603 0.97 7.55 46.38
N TYR A 604 1.43 7.61 45.13
CA TYR A 604 2.84 7.83 44.81
C TYR A 604 3.01 8.99 43.83
N VAL A 605 3.83 9.96 44.21
CA VAL A 605 4.11 11.15 43.39
C VAL A 605 5.09 10.84 42.29
N THR A 606 4.65 10.92 41.04
CA THR A 606 5.49 10.66 39.85
C THR A 606 6.09 11.95 39.29
N LYS A 607 7.26 11.88 38.68
CA LYS A 607 7.98 13.07 38.13
C LYS A 607 7.23 13.79 37.00
N LEU A 608 6.37 13.10 36.23
CA LEU A 608 5.78 13.61 34.99
C LEU A 608 4.25 13.55 34.93
N THR A 609 3.58 12.72 35.76
CA THR A 609 2.17 12.40 35.56
C THR A 609 1.28 12.68 36.79
N GLY A 610 1.78 13.37 37.80
CA GLY A 610 1.00 13.67 39.04
C GLY A 610 1.02 12.50 40.03
N ILE A 611 -0.06 12.32 40.80
CA ILE A 611 -0.20 11.29 41.82
C ILE A 611 -0.82 10.05 41.20
N THR A 612 -0.14 8.91 41.33
CA THR A 612 -0.66 7.60 40.95
C THR A 612 -1.13 6.84 42.16
N VAL A 613 -2.39 6.46 42.19
CA VAL A 613 -3.02 5.75 43.32
C VAL A 613 -2.95 4.26 43.07
N HIS A 614 -2.38 3.54 44.01
CA HIS A 614 -2.22 2.08 44.01
C HIS A 614 -2.95 1.46 45.19
N ARG A 615 -3.19 0.16 45.17
CA ARG A 615 -3.48 -0.61 46.37
C ARG A 615 -2.23 -0.71 47.24
N ARG A 616 -2.38 -0.69 48.57
CA ARG A 616 -1.24 -0.82 49.51
C ARG A 616 -0.53 -2.17 49.39
N ASP A 617 -1.25 -3.23 49.04
CA ASP A 617 -0.71 -4.58 48.85
C ASP A 617 -0.04 -4.81 47.46
N CYS A 618 0.01 -3.82 46.60
CA CYS A 618 0.60 -3.90 45.28
C CYS A 618 2.13 -4.00 45.37
N LYS A 619 2.71 -5.07 44.80
CA LYS A 619 4.17 -5.28 44.74
C LYS A 619 4.94 -4.12 44.12
N ASN A 620 4.38 -3.54 43.02
CA ASN A 620 5.00 -2.38 42.37
C ASN A 620 4.97 -1.14 43.26
N PHE A 621 3.88 -0.91 44.01
CA PHE A 621 3.79 0.18 44.94
C PHE A 621 4.81 0.03 46.08
N GLN A 622 4.85 -1.15 46.69
CA GLN A 622 5.80 -1.45 47.76
C GLN A 622 7.26 -1.28 47.33
N SER A 623 7.60 -1.72 46.07
CA SER A 623 8.91 -1.54 45.50
C SER A 623 9.26 -0.07 45.25
N MET A 624 8.30 0.74 44.76
CA MET A 624 8.51 2.17 44.54
C MET A 624 8.68 2.94 45.86
N VAL A 625 7.87 2.63 46.86
CA VAL A 625 8.00 3.22 48.20
C VAL A 625 9.32 2.82 48.88
N ALA A 626 9.76 1.58 48.71
CA ALA A 626 11.06 1.13 49.20
C ALA A 626 12.28 1.84 48.54
N GLN A 627 12.11 2.24 47.26
CA GLN A 627 13.18 2.98 46.56
C GLN A 627 13.20 4.48 46.93
N ASP A 628 12.05 5.12 47.11
CA ASP A 628 11.97 6.53 47.49
C ASP A 628 10.73 6.79 48.38
N PRO A 629 10.88 6.60 49.71
CA PRO A 629 9.74 6.78 50.67
C PRO A 629 9.22 8.22 50.72
N THR A 630 10.01 9.21 50.31
CA THR A 630 9.59 10.64 50.38
C THR A 630 8.50 11.00 49.40
N ARG A 631 8.17 10.10 48.46
CA ARG A 631 7.14 10.29 47.43
C ARG A 631 5.84 9.58 47.74
N GLU A 632 5.77 8.86 48.85
CA GLU A 632 4.51 8.29 49.32
C GLU A 632 3.64 9.40 49.86
N ILE A 633 2.34 9.35 49.54
CA ILE A 633 1.31 10.27 49.99
C ILE A 633 0.12 9.45 50.52
N GLU A 634 -0.41 9.86 51.65
CA GLU A 634 -1.63 9.27 52.18
C GLU A 634 -2.82 9.71 51.35
N VAL A 635 -3.58 8.72 50.91
CA VAL A 635 -4.80 8.90 50.09
C VAL A 635 -5.88 7.98 50.63
N GLU A 636 -7.10 8.50 50.71
CA GLU A 636 -8.26 7.77 51.19
C GLU A 636 -9.45 7.90 50.26
N TRP A 637 -10.32 6.91 50.24
CA TRP A 637 -11.60 6.99 49.55
C TRP A 637 -12.56 7.92 50.29
N ASP A 638 -13.25 8.81 49.56
CA ASP A 638 -14.38 9.55 50.15
C ASP A 638 -15.47 8.54 50.55
N SER A 639 -15.85 8.55 51.84
CA SER A 639 -16.85 7.64 52.38
C SER A 639 -18.19 7.69 51.64
N LYS A 640 -18.54 8.85 51.07
CA LYS A 640 -19.74 9.01 50.23
C LYS A 640 -19.67 8.27 48.90
N VAL A 641 -18.46 8.09 48.34
CA VAL A 641 -18.25 7.39 47.06
C VAL A 641 -18.26 5.89 47.27
N VAL A 642 -17.82 5.40 48.41
CA VAL A 642 -17.87 3.97 48.77
C VAL A 642 -19.33 3.48 48.90
N GLU A 643 -20.24 4.37 49.32
CA GLU A 643 -21.67 4.06 49.52
C GLU A 643 -22.55 4.30 48.26
N GLN A 644 -22.14 5.19 47.35
CA GLN A 644 -22.89 5.55 46.14
C GLN A 644 -22.50 4.68 44.94
N LYS A 645 -23.49 4.01 44.29
CA LYS A 645 -23.30 3.15 43.10
C LYS A 645 -23.19 3.90 41.74
N GLU A 646 -23.06 5.22 41.76
CA GLU A 646 -23.15 6.03 40.53
C GLU A 646 -21.86 6.04 39.67
N ASN A 647 -20.69 5.84 40.29
CA ASN A 647 -19.43 5.84 39.57
C ASN A 647 -18.99 4.40 39.22
N LYS A 648 -18.69 4.16 37.94
CA LYS A 648 -18.16 2.89 37.46
C LYS A 648 -16.67 2.96 37.20
N TYR A 649 -15.94 1.94 37.64
CA TYR A 649 -14.49 1.85 37.53
C TYR A 649 -14.11 0.66 36.64
N LYS A 650 -13.18 0.87 35.71
CA LYS A 650 -12.62 -0.22 34.87
C LYS A 650 -11.71 -1.11 35.71
N PHE A 651 -12.02 -2.38 35.71
CA PHE A 651 -11.35 -3.38 36.51
C PHE A 651 -10.96 -4.57 35.67
N THR A 652 -9.68 -5.01 35.77
CA THR A 652 -9.12 -6.13 34.99
C THR A 652 -8.70 -7.26 35.92
N PHE A 653 -9.04 -8.48 35.54
CA PHE A 653 -8.66 -9.70 36.24
C PHE A 653 -8.41 -10.83 35.24
N ASN A 654 -7.64 -11.84 35.66
CA ASN A 654 -7.30 -13.01 34.85
C ASN A 654 -8.09 -14.23 35.37
N VAL A 655 -8.63 -15.03 34.47
CA VAL A 655 -9.34 -16.28 34.76
C VAL A 655 -8.61 -17.42 34.06
N LEU A 656 -8.00 -18.30 34.84
CA LEU A 656 -7.37 -19.51 34.32
C LEU A 656 -8.37 -20.65 34.32
N VAL A 657 -8.57 -21.29 33.17
CA VAL A 657 -9.56 -22.34 32.98
C VAL A 657 -8.97 -23.52 32.23
N TYR A 658 -9.57 -24.71 32.40
CA TYR A 658 -9.32 -25.84 31.50
C TYR A 658 -9.88 -25.51 30.11
N ASP A 659 -9.15 -25.88 29.05
CA ASP A 659 -9.63 -25.66 27.69
C ASP A 659 -10.80 -26.63 27.37
N LYS A 660 -12.00 -26.12 27.53
CA LYS A 660 -13.25 -26.82 27.24
C LYS A 660 -14.19 -25.99 26.38
N PRO A 661 -14.98 -26.62 25.50
CA PRO A 661 -15.98 -25.93 24.70
C PRO A 661 -16.96 -25.13 25.58
N ASN A 662 -17.33 -23.92 25.11
CA ASN A 662 -18.31 -23.01 25.71
C ASN A 662 -17.95 -22.37 27.06
N ILE A 663 -16.75 -22.57 27.63
CA ILE A 663 -16.37 -21.96 28.92
C ILE A 663 -16.40 -20.43 28.88
N LEU A 664 -15.91 -19.83 27.78
CA LEU A 664 -15.95 -18.38 27.58
C LEU A 664 -17.38 -17.84 27.55
N MET A 665 -18.30 -18.56 26.89
CA MET A 665 -19.72 -18.17 26.84
C MET A 665 -20.36 -18.23 28.23
N ASN A 666 -20.01 -19.23 29.03
CA ASN A 666 -20.51 -19.34 30.41
C ASN A 666 -20.04 -18.19 31.29
N ILE A 667 -18.78 -17.77 31.15
CA ILE A 667 -18.21 -16.61 31.87
C ILE A 667 -18.91 -15.32 31.43
N ILE A 668 -19.10 -15.11 30.11
CA ILE A 668 -19.81 -13.94 29.58
C ILE A 668 -21.26 -13.90 30.09
N ASN A 669 -21.96 -15.01 30.03
CA ASN A 669 -23.34 -15.09 30.54
C ASN A 669 -23.44 -14.78 32.04
N LEU A 670 -22.47 -15.24 32.82
CA LEU A 670 -22.40 -14.94 34.25
C LEU A 670 -22.22 -13.43 34.50
N ILE A 671 -21.32 -12.78 33.75
CA ILE A 671 -21.09 -11.32 33.83
C ILE A 671 -22.36 -10.56 33.42
N ALA A 672 -22.99 -10.97 32.32
CA ALA A 672 -24.20 -10.35 31.78
C ALA A 672 -25.41 -10.50 32.73
N ASN A 673 -25.60 -11.66 33.36
CA ASN A 673 -26.67 -11.92 34.31
C ASN A 673 -26.57 -11.02 35.54
N HIS A 674 -25.37 -10.58 35.88
CA HIS A 674 -25.16 -9.61 36.97
C HIS A 674 -25.26 -8.15 36.55
N LYS A 675 -25.66 -7.87 35.27
CA LYS A 675 -25.77 -6.54 34.68
C LYS A 675 -24.46 -5.73 34.74
N ILE A 676 -23.33 -6.43 34.76
CA ILE A 676 -21.99 -5.86 34.73
C ILE A 676 -21.60 -5.61 33.27
N HIS A 677 -21.11 -4.41 32.99
CA HIS A 677 -20.66 -4.06 31.62
C HIS A 677 -19.30 -4.67 31.35
N LEU A 678 -19.22 -5.50 30.28
CA LEU A 678 -17.99 -6.09 29.80
C LEU A 678 -17.31 -5.16 28.80
N VAL A 679 -16.05 -4.82 29.05
CA VAL A 679 -15.29 -3.86 28.21
C VAL A 679 -14.43 -4.61 27.19
N THR A 680 -13.58 -5.54 27.65
CA THR A 680 -12.70 -6.33 26.76
C THR A 680 -12.49 -7.73 27.35
N ILE A 681 -12.26 -8.71 26.42
CA ILE A 681 -11.73 -10.03 26.75
C ILE A 681 -10.58 -10.33 25.81
N ASN A 682 -9.43 -10.70 26.37
CA ASN A 682 -8.30 -11.24 25.66
C ASN A 682 -8.07 -12.68 26.12
N SER A 683 -7.74 -13.57 25.22
CA SER A 683 -7.47 -14.98 25.53
C SER A 683 -6.09 -15.40 25.09
N ASN A 684 -5.36 -16.11 25.96
CA ASN A 684 -4.06 -16.70 25.66
C ASN A 684 -4.09 -18.18 26.08
N GLU A 685 -3.60 -19.04 25.23
CA GLU A 685 -3.41 -20.46 25.52
C GLU A 685 -2.10 -20.65 26.31
N ILE A 686 -2.16 -21.47 27.36
CA ILE A 686 -1.01 -21.81 28.20
C ILE A 686 -0.92 -23.34 28.26
N ASN A 687 0.17 -23.90 27.74
CA ASN A 687 0.48 -25.33 27.85
C ASN A 687 1.42 -25.58 29.03
N LYS A 688 0.96 -26.31 30.05
CA LYS A 688 1.77 -26.77 31.16
C LYS A 688 1.64 -28.29 31.34
N ASN A 689 2.77 -28.97 31.41
CA ASN A 689 2.84 -30.43 31.67
C ASN A 689 2.00 -31.31 30.72
N GLY A 690 1.78 -30.85 29.45
CA GLY A 690 1.01 -31.63 28.47
C GLY A 690 -0.49 -31.40 28.52
N GLU A 691 -0.99 -30.56 29.41
CA GLU A 691 -2.39 -30.13 29.45
C GLU A 691 -2.54 -28.69 28.93
N SER A 692 -3.61 -28.44 28.15
CA SER A 692 -3.94 -27.14 27.60
C SER A 692 -4.87 -26.36 28.54
N TYR A 693 -4.48 -25.14 28.86
CA TYR A 693 -5.25 -24.20 29.68
C TYR A 693 -5.47 -22.91 28.90
N MET A 694 -6.61 -22.29 29.14
CA MET A 694 -6.91 -20.95 28.62
C MET A 694 -6.86 -19.92 29.74
N ASN A 695 -6.14 -18.84 29.49
CA ASN A 695 -6.15 -17.66 30.38
C ASN A 695 -6.92 -16.53 29.73
N PHE A 696 -8.04 -16.14 30.37
CA PHE A 696 -8.87 -15.02 29.93
C PHE A 696 -8.54 -13.79 30.75
N GLN A 697 -8.01 -12.76 30.13
CA GLN A 697 -7.90 -11.44 30.73
C GLN A 697 -9.17 -10.64 30.44
N ILE A 698 -9.96 -10.40 31.47
CA ILE A 698 -11.28 -9.80 31.38
C ILE A 698 -11.28 -8.43 32.02
N THR A 699 -11.76 -7.42 31.29
CA THR A 699 -11.96 -6.05 31.80
C THR A 699 -13.46 -5.76 31.87
N ILE A 700 -13.94 -5.39 33.03
CA ILE A 700 -15.35 -5.04 33.32
C ILE A 700 -15.46 -3.66 33.96
N GLU A 701 -16.67 -3.11 34.00
CA GLU A 701 -16.99 -1.89 34.75
C GLU A 701 -17.83 -2.23 35.97
N ILE A 702 -17.28 -1.98 37.16
CA ILE A 702 -17.91 -2.23 38.47
C ILE A 702 -17.85 -1.00 39.38
N SER A 703 -18.74 -0.92 40.35
CA SER A 703 -18.86 0.23 41.23
C SER A 703 -17.98 0.12 42.48
N ASN A 704 -17.75 -1.07 43.00
CA ASN A 704 -16.99 -1.29 44.23
C ASN A 704 -16.43 -2.71 44.38
N LYS A 705 -15.59 -2.92 45.39
CA LYS A 705 -14.97 -4.21 45.74
C LYS A 705 -15.97 -5.33 46.03
N ASN A 706 -17.16 -5.01 46.55
CA ASN A 706 -18.16 -6.02 46.92
C ASN A 706 -18.80 -6.66 45.68
N GLU A 707 -19.02 -5.90 44.60
CA GLU A 707 -19.49 -6.43 43.32
C GLU A 707 -18.47 -7.41 42.73
N TYR A 708 -17.17 -7.10 42.84
CA TYR A 708 -16.12 -8.03 42.39
C TYR A 708 -16.09 -9.30 43.22
N LYS A 709 -16.15 -9.19 44.59
CA LYS A 709 -16.16 -10.37 45.47
C LYS A 709 -17.33 -11.30 45.16
N TYR A 710 -18.49 -10.73 44.88
CA TYR A 710 -19.68 -11.50 44.55
C TYR A 710 -19.51 -12.24 43.19
N LEU A 711 -18.97 -11.56 42.18
CA LEU A 711 -18.68 -12.14 40.89
C LEU A 711 -17.63 -13.27 41.00
N LEU A 712 -16.55 -13.03 41.77
CA LEU A 712 -15.49 -14.00 42.05
C LEU A 712 -16.03 -15.28 42.67
N ASN A 713 -16.88 -15.15 43.71
CA ASN A 713 -17.47 -16.30 44.38
C ASN A 713 -18.36 -17.13 43.47
N ASN A 714 -19.03 -16.52 42.49
CA ASN A 714 -19.85 -17.25 41.53
C ASN A 714 -19.01 -17.89 40.43
N MET A 715 -17.92 -17.26 40.01
CA MET A 715 -16.97 -17.86 39.08
C MET A 715 -16.27 -19.09 39.65
N LEU A 716 -15.80 -19.01 40.89
CA LEU A 716 -15.11 -20.12 41.57
C LEU A 716 -16.01 -21.34 41.84
N LYS A 717 -17.34 -21.23 41.74
CA LYS A 717 -18.25 -22.37 41.76
C LYS A 717 -18.29 -23.22 40.50
N MET A 718 -17.73 -22.66 39.39
CA MET A 718 -17.64 -23.37 38.11
C MET A 718 -16.45 -24.34 38.14
N LYS A 719 -16.70 -25.66 37.92
CA LYS A 719 -15.69 -26.70 38.03
C LYS A 719 -14.52 -26.55 37.01
N GLU A 720 -14.75 -25.81 35.98
CA GLU A 720 -13.79 -25.58 34.90
C GLU A 720 -12.82 -24.43 35.18
N ILE A 721 -13.11 -23.60 36.18
CA ILE A 721 -12.25 -22.46 36.56
C ILE A 721 -11.23 -22.95 37.62
N ILE A 722 -9.97 -22.74 37.33
CA ILE A 722 -8.84 -23.11 38.18
C ILE A 722 -8.48 -21.96 39.14
N SER A 723 -8.32 -20.78 38.64
CA SER A 723 -8.05 -19.59 39.45
C SER A 723 -8.64 -18.34 38.79
N VAL A 724 -8.93 -17.34 39.66
CA VAL A 724 -9.31 -15.99 39.25
C VAL A 724 -8.41 -15.05 40.00
N ASP A 725 -7.51 -14.40 39.28
CA ASP A 725 -6.47 -13.56 39.86
C ASP A 725 -6.69 -12.09 39.47
N ARG A 726 -6.58 -11.22 40.46
CA ARG A 726 -6.61 -9.79 40.27
C ARG A 726 -5.27 -9.33 39.67
N THR A 727 -5.30 -8.61 38.58
CA THR A 727 -4.09 -8.02 37.98
C THR A 727 -3.50 -6.95 38.89
#